data_8be8cb7dbdb8a429dc397aa812670bbf
#
_entry.id   8be8cb7dbdb8a429dc397aa812670bbf
#
_cell.length_a   1.000
_cell.length_b   1.000
_cell.length_c   1.000
_cell.angle_alpha   90.00
_cell.angle_beta   90.00
_cell.angle_gamma   90.00
#
_symmetry.space_group_name_H-M   'P 1'
#
loop_
_entity.id
_entity.type
_entity.pdbx_description
1 polymer ?
#
loop_
_entity_poly.entity_id
_entity_poly.type
_entity_poly.pdbx_seq_one_letter_code
_entity_poly.pdbx_strand_id
1 'polypeptide(L)'
;MKIFTGRYLPFWGSLLASGLFWSTLAPDTRQYLKYAIFLVPVIWSMLTLRASSNASSERESEVPTSFGKRLTRRLSGEYAQYWYSAVIFWIATVYWVAYPHPATFVGMIALSFYLALYFPLYISLCRAFNRLLRVPVWLCSPICWVAIEWLRNRVFGGFSFCGLSHALYDVPNLIQIAEPLGEYGVEATIVLVGSLVGCAIIRRLQDAPGVGGRRSVRLVSFAAILVFCSVLYGNSRIAFFDQLESEAIAHGRPSLKVGLMQECTQYRFPPAQGLDQEVSDKYRALAAQAVKDDPEGFDLLVWPEGCERGFFLDADADYADLTDFLDSTEEPRFDVENDLEKRYPVFFSLTGKERDAAEFDLLYARDQRIRQRRNLATLTSKLGCAVILGTASAVFHEYGDPTTYNSAIYVPFFGSGDDVKALAPSELSQSPVSTLLEERSDVFRRYDKIHLVMFGEYVPFLKYFPSSWEIKSVCAQSVLGRGRGPTAFRVTPRDSMARFILAPNICFESLIPQFIKNQVRELRSVDADPDILVNLSHDGWFRCGIETDLHLATHVYRAIENRRSVITATHGGFSAWVDPAGRIRAKGARGETSVVTAKICVVKTRRLGLFENWDLAETSALVCACLSYAVWAFGLVWTRFRKPGREPEKAAA
;
A
#
# COMPACT_ATOMS: atom_id res chain seq x y z
N MET A 1 41.38 -7.53 -14.74
CA MET A 1 41.45 -7.93 -13.33
C MET A 1 41.72 -6.78 -12.36
N LYS A 2 42.52 -5.74 -12.68
CA LYS A 2 42.80 -4.60 -11.78
C LYS A 2 41.59 -3.72 -11.45
N ILE A 3 40.53 -3.70 -12.26
CA ILE A 3 39.32 -2.88 -12.06
C ILE A 3 38.51 -3.36 -10.83
N PHE A 4 38.64 -4.63 -10.42
CA PHE A 4 37.91 -5.21 -9.29
C PHE A 4 38.66 -5.20 -7.94
N THR A 5 39.83 -4.58 -7.85
CA THR A 5 40.68 -4.60 -6.66
C THR A 5 40.71 -3.27 -5.86
N GLY A 6 40.02 -2.24 -6.31
CA GLY A 6 40.01 -0.93 -5.65
C GLY A 6 39.30 -0.95 -4.28
N ARG A 7 39.89 -0.25 -3.29
CA ARG A 7 39.35 -0.14 -1.89
C ARG A 7 37.90 0.36 -1.85
N TYR A 8 37.49 1.20 -2.80
CA TYR A 8 36.17 1.84 -2.88
C TYR A 8 35.22 1.17 -3.89
N LEU A 9 35.60 0.02 -4.45
CA LEU A 9 34.73 -0.70 -5.37
C LEU A 9 33.38 -1.11 -4.74
N PRO A 10 33.28 -1.49 -3.43
CA PRO A 10 31.99 -1.76 -2.81
C PRO A 10 31.05 -0.58 -2.88
N PHE A 11 31.56 0.64 -2.63
CA PHE A 11 30.78 1.88 -2.75
C PHE A 11 30.34 2.13 -4.19
N TRP A 12 31.28 2.17 -5.13
CA TRP A 12 30.98 2.52 -6.53
C TRP A 12 30.13 1.46 -7.23
N GLY A 13 30.39 0.17 -6.96
CA GLY A 13 29.58 -0.91 -7.52
C GLY A 13 28.17 -0.93 -6.97
N SER A 14 28.01 -0.68 -5.68
CA SER A 14 26.70 -0.54 -5.04
C SER A 14 25.96 0.71 -5.53
N LEU A 15 26.66 1.84 -5.66
CA LEU A 15 26.08 3.07 -6.18
C LEU A 15 25.63 2.92 -7.64
N LEU A 16 26.40 2.21 -8.49
CA LEU A 16 25.99 1.88 -9.84
C LEU A 16 24.71 1.05 -9.86
N ALA A 17 24.63 -0.01 -9.05
CA ALA A 17 23.42 -0.81 -8.92
C ALA A 17 22.22 0.03 -8.44
N SER A 18 22.45 0.91 -7.48
CA SER A 18 21.44 1.85 -6.96
C SER A 18 20.96 2.83 -8.03
N GLY A 19 21.87 3.37 -8.83
CA GLY A 19 21.55 4.27 -9.96
C GLY A 19 20.75 3.57 -11.05
N LEU A 20 21.12 2.33 -11.39
CA LEU A 20 20.33 1.50 -12.30
C LEU A 20 18.94 1.21 -11.73
N PHE A 21 18.83 0.85 -10.47
CA PHE A 21 17.54 0.60 -9.84
C PHE A 21 16.68 1.85 -9.85
N TRP A 22 17.21 2.98 -9.43
CA TRP A 22 16.50 4.26 -9.46
C TRP A 22 15.98 4.59 -10.87
N SER A 23 16.82 4.40 -11.91
CA SER A 23 16.44 4.69 -13.30
C SER A 23 15.32 3.78 -13.81
N THR A 24 15.13 2.60 -13.22
CA THR A 24 14.01 1.71 -13.57
C THR A 24 12.69 2.10 -12.89
N LEU A 25 12.74 2.94 -11.86
CA LEU A 25 11.58 3.44 -11.14
C LEU A 25 11.18 4.86 -11.57
N ALA A 26 12.17 5.68 -11.96
CA ALA A 26 11.95 7.09 -12.30
C ALA A 26 11.07 7.22 -13.57
N PRO A 27 10.00 8.04 -13.55
CA PRO A 27 9.01 8.12 -14.62
C PRO A 27 9.59 8.37 -16.00
N ASP A 28 10.56 9.29 -16.11
CA ASP A 28 11.11 9.75 -17.38
C ASP A 28 12.03 8.71 -18.06
N THR A 29 12.70 7.87 -17.27
CA THR A 29 13.66 6.88 -17.76
C THR A 29 13.12 5.47 -17.79
N ARG A 30 12.12 5.18 -16.97
CA ARG A 30 11.55 3.85 -16.76
C ARG A 30 11.08 3.19 -18.06
N GLN A 31 10.37 3.92 -18.91
CA GLN A 31 9.87 3.38 -20.19
C GLN A 31 10.95 2.73 -21.07
N TYR A 32 12.21 3.19 -20.95
CA TYR A 32 13.35 2.66 -21.72
C TYR A 32 14.19 1.67 -20.90
N LEU A 33 14.28 1.85 -19.60
CA LEU A 33 15.26 1.17 -18.74
C LEU A 33 14.66 0.13 -17.79
N LYS A 34 13.34 -0.10 -17.77
CA LYS A 34 12.70 -1.02 -16.82
C LYS A 34 13.32 -2.41 -16.77
N TYR A 35 13.76 -2.94 -17.91
CA TYR A 35 14.42 -4.25 -17.96
C TYR A 35 15.85 -4.25 -17.40
N ALA A 36 16.46 -3.07 -17.19
CA ALA A 36 17.75 -2.97 -16.54
C ALA A 36 17.70 -3.40 -15.06
N ILE A 37 16.50 -3.58 -14.51
CA ILE A 37 16.30 -4.12 -13.17
C ILE A 37 17.00 -5.48 -12.98
N PHE A 38 17.07 -6.30 -14.00
CA PHE A 38 17.77 -7.58 -13.95
C PHE A 38 19.30 -7.45 -13.82
N LEU A 39 19.88 -6.29 -14.15
CA LEU A 39 21.31 -6.01 -13.98
C LEU A 39 21.68 -5.68 -12.52
N VAL A 40 20.73 -5.22 -11.73
CA VAL A 40 20.94 -4.87 -10.33
C VAL A 40 21.44 -6.08 -9.51
N PRO A 41 20.77 -7.24 -9.51
CA PRO A 41 21.24 -8.42 -8.80
C PRO A 41 22.51 -9.04 -9.43
N VAL A 42 22.80 -8.77 -10.70
CA VAL A 42 24.10 -9.15 -11.32
C VAL A 42 25.22 -8.49 -10.54
N ILE A 43 25.17 -7.17 -10.37
CA ILE A 43 26.16 -6.40 -9.64
C ILE A 43 26.23 -6.84 -8.17
N TRP A 44 25.09 -7.01 -7.50
CA TRP A 44 25.02 -7.47 -6.11
C TRP A 44 25.69 -8.83 -5.90
N SER A 45 25.48 -9.77 -6.83
CA SER A 45 26.12 -11.08 -6.78
C SER A 45 27.64 -10.98 -6.96
N MET A 46 28.10 -10.09 -7.83
CA MET A 46 29.52 -9.81 -8.01
C MET A 46 30.15 -9.22 -6.73
N LEU A 47 29.46 -8.27 -6.07
CA LEU A 47 29.90 -7.69 -4.81
C LEU A 47 29.93 -8.72 -3.66
N THR A 48 28.96 -9.64 -3.63
CA THR A 48 28.86 -10.70 -2.63
C THR A 48 30.03 -11.68 -2.74
N LEU A 49 30.33 -12.15 -3.93
CA LEU A 49 31.38 -13.14 -4.21
C LEU A 49 32.81 -12.59 -4.03
N ARG A 50 33.02 -11.32 -4.31
CA ARG A 50 34.34 -10.66 -4.16
C ARG A 50 34.89 -10.73 -2.75
N ALA A 51 34.09 -10.55 -1.74
CA ALA A 51 34.54 -10.48 -0.36
C ALA A 51 35.06 -11.82 0.19
N SER A 52 34.77 -12.93 -0.50
CA SER A 52 35.32 -14.22 -0.10
C SER A 52 36.82 -14.35 -0.37
N SER A 53 37.35 -13.56 -1.33
CA SER A 53 38.76 -13.59 -1.72
C SER A 53 39.68 -12.69 -0.87
N ASN A 54 39.14 -11.60 -0.30
CA ASN A 54 39.96 -10.64 0.46
C ASN A 54 39.99 -10.89 1.97
N ALA A 55 39.13 -11.75 2.50
CA ALA A 55 39.06 -12.02 3.95
C ALA A 55 40.31 -12.71 4.51
N SER A 56 41.17 -13.27 3.69
CA SER A 56 42.44 -13.86 4.06
C SER A 56 43.57 -12.83 4.24
N SER A 57 43.57 -11.74 3.47
CA SER A 57 44.63 -10.72 3.52
C SER A 57 44.44 -9.64 4.60
N GLU A 58 43.21 -9.42 5.05
CA GLU A 58 42.93 -8.41 6.10
C GLU A 58 43.12 -8.93 7.53
N ARG A 59 43.29 -10.24 7.73
CA ARG A 59 43.52 -10.83 9.09
C ARG A 59 44.90 -10.55 9.66
N GLU A 60 45.85 -10.17 8.83
CA GLU A 60 47.24 -9.94 9.29
C GLU A 60 47.51 -8.47 9.69
N SER A 61 46.58 -7.55 9.52
CA SER A 61 46.78 -6.17 9.99
C SER A 61 46.46 -6.04 11.47
N GLU A 62 47.42 -5.55 12.25
CA GLU A 62 47.33 -5.27 13.71
C GLU A 62 46.00 -4.60 14.09
N VAL A 63 45.39 -5.09 15.18
CA VAL A 63 44.18 -4.51 15.74
C VAL A 63 44.47 -3.08 16.19
N PRO A 64 43.82 -2.04 15.68
CA PRO A 64 44.09 -0.66 16.07
C PRO A 64 43.91 -0.46 17.57
N THR A 65 44.89 0.06 18.25
CA THR A 65 44.90 0.25 19.71
C THR A 65 44.08 1.48 20.16
N SER A 66 43.90 2.48 19.32
CA SER A 66 43.15 3.70 19.66
C SER A 66 41.69 3.65 19.20
N PHE A 67 40.76 4.25 20.00
CA PHE A 67 39.34 4.36 19.68
C PHE A 67 39.10 5.03 18.34
N GLY A 68 39.78 6.14 18.05
CA GLY A 68 39.65 6.87 16.79
C GLY A 68 40.02 6.02 15.56
N LYS A 69 41.13 5.27 15.62
CA LYS A 69 41.55 4.36 14.55
C LYS A 69 40.55 3.20 14.37
N ARG A 70 39.97 2.69 15.46
CA ARG A 70 38.90 1.65 15.37
C ARG A 70 37.63 2.19 14.73
N LEU A 71 37.23 3.44 15.09
CA LEU A 71 36.05 4.10 14.51
C LEU A 71 36.27 4.38 13.02
N THR A 72 37.41 4.96 12.64
CA THR A 72 37.75 5.22 11.23
C THR A 72 37.76 3.92 10.41
N ARG A 73 38.34 2.83 10.94
CA ARG A 73 38.33 1.52 10.28
C ARG A 73 36.91 0.96 10.10
N ARG A 74 36.01 1.16 11.08
CA ARG A 74 34.61 0.76 10.97
C ARG A 74 33.86 1.60 9.95
N LEU A 75 34.03 2.91 9.96
CA LEU A 75 33.37 3.85 9.03
C LEU A 75 33.89 3.74 7.59
N SER A 76 35.12 3.28 7.37
CA SER A 76 35.68 3.00 6.04
C SER A 76 35.55 1.54 5.62
N GLY A 77 34.94 0.71 6.44
CA GLY A 77 34.71 -0.71 6.17
C GLY A 77 33.76 -0.96 5.02
N GLU A 78 33.83 -2.14 4.44
CA GLU A 78 33.03 -2.53 3.27
C GLU A 78 31.53 -2.38 3.50
N TYR A 79 31.01 -2.81 4.66
CA TYR A 79 29.59 -2.69 4.99
C TYR A 79 29.13 -1.25 5.17
N ALA A 80 29.99 -0.37 5.66
CA ALA A 80 29.70 1.06 5.72
C ALA A 80 29.61 1.69 4.32
N GLN A 81 30.45 1.25 3.38
CA GLN A 81 30.38 1.68 2.00
C GLN A 81 29.06 1.28 1.31
N TYR A 82 28.56 0.05 1.57
CA TYR A 82 27.24 -0.39 1.13
C TYR A 82 26.14 0.48 1.74
N TRP A 83 26.24 0.80 3.01
CA TRP A 83 25.27 1.63 3.69
C TRP A 83 25.26 3.07 3.13
N TYR A 84 26.43 3.70 2.92
CA TYR A 84 26.50 5.04 2.33
C TYR A 84 25.88 5.10 0.93
N SER A 85 26.17 4.14 0.08
CA SER A 85 25.56 4.09 -1.26
C SER A 85 24.06 3.88 -1.21
N ALA A 86 23.57 3.08 -0.27
CA ALA A 86 22.14 2.85 -0.05
C ALA A 86 21.44 4.09 0.52
N VAL A 87 22.09 4.87 1.40
CA VAL A 87 21.56 6.17 1.87
C VAL A 87 21.34 7.12 0.69
N ILE A 88 22.31 7.24 -0.21
CA ILE A 88 22.17 8.09 -1.41
C ILE A 88 20.98 7.62 -2.27
N PHE A 89 20.85 6.30 -2.47
CA PHE A 89 19.72 5.73 -3.21
C PHE A 89 18.38 6.08 -2.56
N TRP A 90 18.26 5.86 -1.25
CA TRP A 90 16.99 6.11 -0.56
C TRP A 90 16.64 7.60 -0.51
N ILE A 91 17.59 8.50 -0.28
CA ILE A 91 17.35 9.95 -0.38
C ILE A 91 16.81 10.30 -1.78
N ALA A 92 17.44 9.78 -2.82
CA ALA A 92 17.03 10.04 -4.21
C ALA A 92 15.68 9.39 -4.57
N THR A 93 15.23 8.40 -3.82
CA THR A 93 14.00 7.65 -4.13
C THR A 93 12.82 8.11 -3.30
N VAL A 94 13.05 8.46 -2.01
CA VAL A 94 11.96 8.86 -1.08
C VAL A 94 11.93 10.37 -0.81
N TYR A 95 12.58 11.19 -1.64
CA TYR A 95 12.66 12.65 -1.48
C TYR A 95 11.28 13.32 -1.35
N TRP A 96 10.25 12.74 -1.94
CA TRP A 96 8.87 13.21 -1.91
C TRP A 96 8.26 13.19 -0.48
N VAL A 97 8.78 12.36 0.43
CA VAL A 97 8.38 12.36 1.85
C VAL A 97 8.66 13.70 2.54
N ALA A 98 9.58 14.50 1.99
CA ALA A 98 9.89 15.83 2.52
C ALA A 98 8.86 16.93 2.17
N TYR A 99 7.91 16.65 1.27
CA TYR A 99 7.01 17.70 0.74
C TYR A 99 5.83 18.07 1.64
N PRO A 100 5.16 17.14 2.34
CA PRO A 100 3.94 17.44 3.08
C PRO A 100 4.12 18.52 4.15
N HIS A 101 5.23 18.51 4.86
CA HIS A 101 5.48 19.43 5.98
C HIS A 101 7.00 19.67 6.14
N PRO A 102 7.47 20.88 6.54
CA PRO A 102 8.91 21.12 6.75
C PRO A 102 9.60 20.11 7.68
N ALA A 103 8.93 19.66 8.73
CA ALA A 103 9.49 18.65 9.65
C ALA A 103 9.63 17.26 9.02
N THR A 104 8.87 16.92 7.98
CA THR A 104 8.99 15.62 7.29
C THR A 104 10.30 15.49 6.52
N PHE A 105 11.02 16.59 6.28
CA PHE A 105 12.39 16.54 5.76
C PHE A 105 13.32 15.76 6.71
N VAL A 106 13.23 16.00 8.02
CA VAL A 106 14.02 15.24 9.01
C VAL A 106 13.57 13.77 9.03
N GLY A 107 12.27 13.54 8.94
CA GLY A 107 11.68 12.19 8.82
C GLY A 107 12.20 11.45 7.58
N MET A 108 12.28 12.10 6.43
CA MET A 108 12.82 11.56 5.18
C MET A 108 14.28 11.13 5.33
N ILE A 109 15.12 11.98 5.98
CA ILE A 109 16.52 11.63 6.25
C ILE A 109 16.60 10.41 7.18
N ALA A 110 15.85 10.40 8.29
CA ALA A 110 15.83 9.28 9.23
C ALA A 110 15.35 7.98 8.56
N LEU A 111 14.29 8.06 7.75
CA LEU A 111 13.77 6.94 6.96
C LEU A 111 14.83 6.41 5.97
N SER A 112 15.55 7.31 5.27
CA SER A 112 16.60 6.92 4.33
C SER A 112 17.75 6.18 5.04
N PHE A 113 18.15 6.64 6.21
CA PHE A 113 19.20 5.99 7.02
C PHE A 113 18.76 4.61 7.53
N TYR A 114 17.52 4.49 7.95
CA TYR A 114 16.93 3.23 8.37
C TYR A 114 16.84 2.24 7.21
N LEU A 115 16.24 2.64 6.08
CA LEU A 115 16.08 1.77 4.91
C LEU A 115 17.44 1.34 4.32
N ALA A 116 18.46 2.19 4.43
CA ALA A 116 19.80 1.85 3.96
C ALA A 116 20.45 0.69 4.72
N LEU A 117 19.99 0.34 5.92
CA LEU A 117 20.51 -0.79 6.70
C LEU A 117 20.21 -2.15 6.06
N TYR A 118 19.15 -2.24 5.27
CA TYR A 118 18.73 -3.49 4.66
C TYR A 118 19.71 -4.03 3.62
N PHE A 119 20.40 -3.15 2.89
CA PHE A 119 21.34 -3.60 1.86
C PHE A 119 22.60 -4.28 2.42
N PRO A 120 23.36 -3.69 3.37
CA PRO A 120 24.46 -4.40 4.03
C PRO A 120 24.01 -5.67 4.75
N LEU A 121 22.79 -5.69 5.31
CA LEU A 121 22.21 -6.90 5.91
C LEU A 121 22.02 -8.00 4.85
N TYR A 122 21.43 -7.67 3.68
CA TYR A 122 21.29 -8.60 2.56
C TYR A 122 22.63 -9.23 2.14
N ILE A 123 23.65 -8.41 1.93
CA ILE A 123 24.99 -8.90 1.58
C ILE A 123 25.57 -9.83 2.68
N SER A 124 25.33 -9.46 3.94
CA SER A 124 25.77 -10.26 5.10
C SER A 124 25.09 -11.63 5.15
N LEU A 125 23.77 -11.66 4.91
CA LEU A 125 23.00 -12.91 4.83
C LEU A 125 23.50 -13.82 3.71
N CYS A 126 23.65 -13.29 2.49
CA CYS A 126 24.16 -14.06 1.35
C CYS A 126 25.56 -14.63 1.62
N ARG A 127 26.44 -13.86 2.26
CA ARG A 127 27.77 -14.32 2.65
C ARG A 127 27.72 -15.39 3.74
N ALA A 128 26.81 -15.28 4.70
CA ALA A 128 26.61 -16.29 5.73
C ALA A 128 26.23 -17.64 5.11
N PHE A 129 25.24 -17.67 4.22
CA PHE A 129 24.84 -18.88 3.50
C PHE A 129 25.99 -19.48 2.69
N ASN A 130 26.71 -18.65 1.94
CA ASN A 130 27.78 -19.12 1.07
C ASN A 130 28.97 -19.69 1.87
N ARG A 131 29.34 -19.06 3.00
CA ARG A 131 30.50 -19.48 3.81
C ARG A 131 30.21 -20.63 4.78
N LEU A 132 29.03 -20.63 5.41
CA LEU A 132 28.67 -21.61 6.44
C LEU A 132 28.10 -22.89 5.82
N LEU A 133 27.18 -22.73 4.87
CA LEU A 133 26.46 -23.84 4.26
C LEU A 133 26.97 -24.21 2.87
N ARG A 134 27.96 -23.48 2.34
CA ARG A 134 28.48 -23.63 0.98
C ARG A 134 27.41 -23.54 -0.12
N VAL A 135 26.27 -22.88 0.17
CA VAL A 135 25.21 -22.65 -0.80
C VAL A 135 25.69 -21.64 -1.84
N PRO A 136 25.55 -21.90 -3.14
CA PRO A 136 25.98 -20.96 -4.17
C PRO A 136 25.17 -19.67 -4.12
N VAL A 137 25.82 -18.53 -4.41
CA VAL A 137 25.20 -17.19 -4.29
C VAL A 137 23.93 -17.07 -5.13
N TRP A 138 23.89 -17.64 -6.34
CA TRP A 138 22.69 -17.59 -7.18
C TRP A 138 21.45 -18.25 -6.54
N LEU A 139 21.64 -19.20 -5.62
CA LEU A 139 20.55 -19.88 -4.93
C LEU A 139 20.16 -19.17 -3.61
N CYS A 140 21.14 -18.69 -2.83
CA CYS A 140 20.83 -18.03 -1.57
C CYS A 140 20.39 -16.57 -1.74
N SER A 141 20.79 -15.88 -2.81
CA SER A 141 20.42 -14.48 -3.07
C SER A 141 18.91 -14.24 -3.08
N PRO A 142 18.08 -14.96 -3.86
CA PRO A 142 16.62 -14.74 -3.84
C PRO A 142 16.01 -15.04 -2.47
N ILE A 143 16.48 -16.06 -1.76
CA ILE A 143 16.01 -16.39 -0.40
C ILE A 143 16.29 -15.24 0.57
N CYS A 144 17.53 -14.73 0.54
CA CYS A 144 17.93 -13.62 1.39
C CYS A 144 17.19 -12.32 1.03
N TRP A 145 16.93 -12.10 -0.27
CA TRP A 145 16.16 -10.92 -0.70
C TRP A 145 14.72 -10.94 -0.19
N VAL A 146 14.02 -12.06 -0.39
CA VAL A 146 12.66 -12.23 0.15
C VAL A 146 12.63 -12.07 1.66
N ALA A 147 13.64 -12.55 2.38
CA ALA A 147 13.74 -12.36 3.83
C ALA A 147 13.88 -10.88 4.23
N ILE A 148 14.63 -10.10 3.46
CA ILE A 148 14.79 -8.66 3.65
C ILE A 148 13.48 -7.93 3.38
N GLU A 149 12.80 -8.21 2.26
CA GLU A 149 11.53 -7.60 1.90
C GLU A 149 10.43 -7.94 2.91
N TRP A 150 10.40 -9.21 3.35
CA TRP A 150 9.47 -9.63 4.39
C TRP A 150 9.66 -8.84 5.70
N LEU A 151 10.91 -8.58 6.10
CA LEU A 151 11.24 -7.77 7.29
C LEU A 151 10.86 -6.31 7.07
N ARG A 152 11.22 -5.73 5.91
CA ARG A 152 10.96 -4.32 5.57
C ARG A 152 9.47 -4.00 5.56
N ASN A 153 8.66 -4.95 5.13
CA ASN A 153 7.20 -4.80 5.06
C ASN A 153 6.48 -4.97 6.42
N ARG A 154 7.23 -5.17 7.52
CA ARG A 154 6.65 -5.35 8.88
C ARG A 154 7.20 -4.40 9.93
N VAL A 155 8.47 -4.10 9.84
CA VAL A 155 9.13 -3.25 10.84
C VAL A 155 8.65 -1.81 10.67
N PHE A 156 8.32 -1.15 11.78
CA PHE A 156 7.78 0.22 11.82
C PHE A 156 6.54 0.46 10.95
N GLY A 157 5.61 -0.49 10.95
CA GLY A 157 4.36 -0.39 10.17
C GLY A 157 4.51 -0.81 8.71
N GLY A 158 5.71 -1.18 8.27
CA GLY A 158 6.01 -1.61 6.91
C GLY A 158 6.31 -0.45 5.96
N PHE A 159 7.16 -0.71 4.97
CA PHE A 159 7.45 0.20 3.87
C PHE A 159 7.61 -0.61 2.59
N SER A 160 6.52 -0.77 1.84
CA SER A 160 6.49 -1.62 0.64
C SER A 160 6.83 -0.89 -0.66
N PHE A 161 7.05 0.43 -0.61
CA PHE A 161 7.48 1.18 -1.79
C PHE A 161 8.88 0.75 -2.28
N CYS A 162 9.11 0.92 -3.57
CA CYS A 162 10.41 0.71 -4.20
C CYS A 162 10.89 -0.74 -4.12
N GLY A 163 9.99 -1.72 -4.26
CA GLY A 163 10.36 -3.11 -4.53
C GLY A 163 10.98 -3.26 -5.92
N LEU A 164 11.83 -4.28 -6.12
CA LEU A 164 12.38 -4.59 -7.46
C LEU A 164 11.27 -4.89 -8.48
N SER A 165 10.18 -5.47 -8.01
CA SER A 165 8.97 -5.78 -8.76
C SER A 165 8.34 -4.54 -9.40
N HIS A 166 8.38 -3.38 -8.71
CA HIS A 166 7.76 -2.14 -9.19
C HIS A 166 8.33 -1.63 -10.51
N ALA A 167 9.55 -2.03 -10.88
CA ALA A 167 10.10 -1.71 -12.19
C ALA A 167 9.33 -2.35 -13.36
N LEU A 168 8.61 -3.46 -13.11
CA LEU A 168 7.94 -4.28 -14.13
C LEU A 168 6.42 -4.22 -14.08
N TYR A 169 5.80 -3.30 -13.31
CA TYR A 169 4.36 -3.30 -13.09
C TYR A 169 3.53 -3.15 -14.38
N ASP A 170 4.07 -2.55 -15.44
CA ASP A 170 3.44 -2.40 -16.75
C ASP A 170 3.83 -3.52 -17.75
N VAL A 171 4.42 -4.61 -17.25
CA VAL A 171 4.81 -5.79 -18.06
C VAL A 171 4.05 -7.02 -17.55
N PRO A 172 2.74 -7.10 -17.74
CA PRO A 172 1.87 -8.08 -17.07
C PRO A 172 2.29 -9.53 -17.34
N ASN A 173 2.87 -9.85 -18.49
CA ASN A 173 3.33 -11.20 -18.83
C ASN A 173 4.55 -11.68 -18.04
N LEU A 174 5.32 -10.78 -17.42
CA LEU A 174 6.46 -11.16 -16.56
C LEU A 174 6.09 -11.29 -15.07
N ILE A 175 4.98 -10.68 -14.65
CA ILE A 175 4.64 -10.54 -13.24
C ILE A 175 3.51 -11.47 -12.76
N GLN A 176 2.98 -12.36 -13.62
CA GLN A 176 1.87 -13.25 -13.26
C GLN A 176 2.21 -14.26 -12.15
N ILE A 177 3.49 -14.50 -11.87
CA ILE A 177 3.94 -15.29 -10.73
C ILE A 177 3.53 -14.68 -9.38
N ALA A 178 3.12 -13.40 -9.38
CA ALA A 178 2.54 -12.77 -8.21
C ALA A 178 1.21 -13.41 -7.75
N GLU A 179 0.50 -14.13 -8.61
CA GLU A 179 -0.72 -14.85 -8.21
C GLU A 179 -0.45 -15.88 -7.09
N PRO A 180 0.48 -16.85 -7.25
CA PRO A 180 0.77 -17.82 -6.19
C PRO A 180 1.75 -17.32 -5.13
N LEU A 181 2.76 -16.53 -5.50
CA LEU A 181 3.89 -16.18 -4.61
C LEU A 181 3.91 -14.70 -4.17
N GLY A 182 2.87 -13.95 -4.54
CA GLY A 182 2.81 -12.53 -4.28
C GLY A 182 3.91 -11.74 -5.01
N GLU A 183 4.01 -10.50 -4.69
CA GLU A 183 5.07 -9.60 -5.16
C GLU A 183 6.48 -10.15 -4.85
N TYR A 184 6.65 -10.85 -3.72
CA TYR A 184 7.90 -11.53 -3.35
C TYR A 184 8.38 -12.54 -4.39
N GLY A 185 7.46 -13.24 -5.07
CA GLY A 185 7.79 -14.20 -6.12
C GLY A 185 8.37 -13.54 -7.36
N VAL A 186 7.89 -12.37 -7.74
CA VAL A 186 8.43 -11.57 -8.84
C VAL A 186 9.84 -11.09 -8.49
N GLU A 187 10.04 -10.55 -7.30
CA GLU A 187 11.35 -10.10 -6.83
C GLU A 187 12.36 -11.25 -6.73
N ALA A 188 11.94 -12.38 -6.19
CA ALA A 188 12.77 -13.58 -6.14
C ALA A 188 13.21 -14.01 -7.55
N THR A 189 12.32 -13.93 -8.54
CA THR A 189 12.62 -14.26 -9.94
C THR A 189 13.65 -13.28 -10.53
N ILE A 190 13.48 -11.97 -10.30
CA ILE A 190 14.43 -10.93 -10.74
C ILE A 190 15.81 -11.21 -10.14
N VAL A 191 15.86 -11.44 -8.82
CA VAL A 191 17.13 -11.70 -8.11
C VAL A 191 17.76 -13.01 -8.56
N LEU A 192 16.99 -14.06 -8.77
CA LEU A 192 17.49 -15.36 -9.23
C LEU A 192 18.12 -15.24 -10.63
N VAL A 193 17.41 -14.65 -11.59
CA VAL A 193 17.89 -14.44 -12.95
C VAL A 193 19.17 -13.62 -12.96
N GLY A 194 19.19 -12.47 -12.31
CA GLY A 194 20.38 -11.63 -12.23
C GLY A 194 21.55 -12.31 -11.52
N SER A 195 21.30 -13.05 -10.44
CA SER A 195 22.35 -13.77 -9.71
C SER A 195 22.95 -14.93 -10.50
N LEU A 196 22.16 -15.63 -11.29
CA LEU A 196 22.66 -16.65 -12.22
C LEU A 196 23.63 -16.05 -13.24
N VAL A 197 23.25 -14.93 -13.86
CA VAL A 197 24.09 -14.19 -14.82
C VAL A 197 25.35 -13.66 -14.12
N GLY A 198 25.23 -13.04 -12.95
CA GLY A 198 26.37 -12.52 -12.19
C GLY A 198 27.38 -13.60 -11.80
N CYS A 199 26.89 -14.76 -11.33
CA CYS A 199 27.74 -15.91 -11.06
C CYS A 199 28.41 -16.46 -12.31
N ALA A 200 27.72 -16.46 -13.45
CA ALA A 200 28.30 -16.92 -14.73
C ALA A 200 29.43 -15.99 -15.20
N ILE A 201 29.24 -14.66 -15.07
CA ILE A 201 30.27 -13.65 -15.41
C ILE A 201 31.51 -13.84 -14.54
N ILE A 202 31.35 -13.93 -13.22
CA ILE A 202 32.48 -14.08 -12.30
C ILE A 202 33.27 -15.35 -12.62
N ARG A 203 32.58 -16.47 -12.79
CA ARG A 203 33.25 -17.72 -13.17
C ARG A 203 34.04 -17.58 -14.47
N ARG A 204 33.46 -16.94 -15.47
CA ARG A 204 34.13 -16.71 -16.75
C ARG A 204 35.39 -15.86 -16.60
N LEU A 205 35.40 -14.92 -15.67
CA LEU A 205 36.56 -14.07 -15.39
C LEU A 205 37.64 -14.77 -14.53
N GLN A 206 37.27 -15.78 -13.75
CA GLN A 206 38.16 -16.50 -12.82
C GLN A 206 38.75 -17.75 -13.45
N ASP A 207 38.01 -18.41 -14.35
CA ASP A 207 38.44 -19.65 -14.97
C ASP A 207 39.51 -19.40 -16.07
N ALA A 208 40.46 -20.33 -16.21
CA ALA A 208 41.45 -20.30 -17.26
C ALA A 208 40.76 -20.39 -18.65
N PRO A 209 41.37 -19.81 -19.71
CA PRO A 209 40.82 -19.88 -21.06
C PRO A 209 40.54 -21.34 -21.46
N GLY A 210 39.26 -21.64 -21.75
CA GLY A 210 38.79 -22.94 -22.22
C GLY A 210 38.08 -23.83 -21.19
N VAL A 211 38.29 -23.70 -19.89
CA VAL A 211 37.76 -24.62 -18.86
C VAL A 211 36.38 -24.20 -18.30
N GLY A 212 36.11 -22.91 -18.12
CA GLY A 212 34.88 -22.42 -17.46
C GLY A 212 33.65 -22.27 -18.34
N GLY A 213 33.79 -22.44 -19.68
CA GLY A 213 32.72 -22.09 -20.62
C GLY A 213 31.40 -22.85 -20.42
N ARG A 214 31.45 -24.16 -20.23
CA ARG A 214 30.22 -25.01 -20.14
C ARG A 214 29.38 -24.71 -18.89
N ARG A 215 30.01 -24.44 -17.74
CA ARG A 215 29.26 -24.14 -16.49
C ARG A 215 28.63 -22.75 -16.55
N SER A 216 29.32 -21.75 -17.07
CA SER A 216 28.78 -20.40 -17.26
C SER A 216 27.62 -20.39 -18.25
N VAL A 217 27.73 -21.13 -19.37
CA VAL A 217 26.65 -21.32 -20.35
C VAL A 217 25.42 -21.94 -19.68
N ARG A 218 25.57 -22.99 -18.87
CA ARG A 218 24.44 -23.60 -18.14
C ARG A 218 23.70 -22.62 -17.26
N LEU A 219 24.41 -21.76 -16.53
CA LEU A 219 23.76 -20.74 -15.65
C LEU A 219 22.99 -19.71 -16.47
N VAL A 220 23.56 -19.21 -17.55
CA VAL A 220 22.90 -18.27 -18.47
C VAL A 220 21.70 -18.93 -19.16
N SER A 221 21.84 -20.18 -19.63
CA SER A 221 20.72 -20.92 -20.21
C SER A 221 19.59 -21.13 -19.22
N PHE A 222 19.90 -21.43 -17.96
CA PHE A 222 18.89 -21.56 -16.90
C PHE A 222 18.17 -20.22 -16.62
N ALA A 223 18.91 -19.11 -16.57
CA ALA A 223 18.31 -17.78 -16.45
C ALA A 223 17.36 -17.47 -17.63
N ALA A 224 17.78 -17.78 -18.85
CA ALA A 224 16.95 -17.59 -20.05
C ALA A 224 15.68 -18.48 -20.03
N ILE A 225 15.78 -19.72 -19.59
CA ILE A 225 14.65 -20.64 -19.43
C ILE A 225 13.67 -20.09 -18.39
N LEU A 226 14.14 -19.58 -17.26
CA LEU A 226 13.26 -18.98 -16.24
C LEU A 226 12.48 -17.80 -16.78
N VAL A 227 13.12 -16.88 -17.51
CA VAL A 227 12.43 -15.74 -18.14
C VAL A 227 11.42 -16.23 -19.17
N PHE A 228 11.80 -17.17 -20.00
CA PHE A 228 10.92 -17.76 -21.01
C PHE A 228 9.69 -18.44 -20.38
N CYS A 229 9.89 -19.25 -19.34
CA CYS A 229 8.80 -19.88 -18.61
C CYS A 229 7.88 -18.84 -17.92
N SER A 230 8.45 -17.76 -17.37
CA SER A 230 7.66 -16.67 -16.78
C SER A 230 6.77 -15.99 -17.83
N VAL A 231 7.30 -15.73 -19.03
CA VAL A 231 6.54 -15.14 -20.15
C VAL A 231 5.46 -16.11 -20.64
N LEU A 232 5.77 -17.39 -20.80
CA LEU A 232 4.77 -18.40 -21.21
C LEU A 232 3.65 -18.53 -20.21
N TYR A 233 3.98 -18.64 -18.93
CA TYR A 233 2.99 -18.68 -17.85
C TYR A 233 2.15 -17.41 -17.87
N GLY A 234 2.79 -16.24 -17.96
CA GLY A 234 2.10 -14.96 -17.98
C GLY A 234 1.13 -14.82 -19.15
N ASN A 235 1.57 -15.16 -20.35
CA ASN A 235 0.71 -15.13 -21.54
C ASN A 235 -0.48 -16.10 -21.41
N SER A 236 -0.27 -17.29 -20.85
CA SER A 236 -1.35 -18.25 -20.63
C SER A 236 -2.38 -17.75 -19.61
N ARG A 237 -1.91 -17.08 -18.54
CA ARG A 237 -2.83 -16.50 -17.54
C ARG A 237 -3.62 -15.31 -18.10
N ILE A 238 -2.98 -14.45 -18.88
CA ILE A 238 -3.64 -13.33 -19.55
C ILE A 238 -4.71 -13.84 -20.51
N ALA A 239 -4.36 -14.80 -21.39
CA ALA A 239 -5.31 -15.40 -22.32
C ALA A 239 -6.50 -16.07 -21.61
N PHE A 240 -6.27 -16.71 -20.48
CA PHE A 240 -7.33 -17.29 -19.65
C PHE A 240 -8.33 -16.20 -19.16
N PHE A 241 -7.85 -15.06 -18.69
CA PHE A 241 -8.72 -13.95 -18.27
C PHE A 241 -9.43 -13.30 -19.46
N ASP A 242 -8.79 -13.18 -20.62
CA ASP A 242 -9.42 -12.68 -21.85
C ASP A 242 -10.59 -13.58 -22.29
N GLN A 243 -10.38 -14.90 -22.21
CA GLN A 243 -11.45 -15.85 -22.49
C GLN A 243 -12.63 -15.70 -21.53
N LEU A 244 -12.37 -15.65 -20.21
CA LEU A 244 -13.39 -15.49 -19.19
C LEU A 244 -14.18 -14.17 -19.34
N GLU A 245 -13.50 -13.07 -19.65
CA GLU A 245 -14.13 -11.77 -19.91
C GLU A 245 -15.02 -11.86 -21.16
N SER A 246 -14.51 -12.45 -22.24
CA SER A 246 -15.27 -12.63 -23.47
C SER A 246 -16.51 -13.50 -23.29
N GLU A 247 -16.38 -14.60 -22.55
CA GLU A 247 -17.51 -15.48 -22.20
C GLU A 247 -18.55 -14.74 -21.34
N ALA A 248 -18.09 -13.95 -20.36
CA ALA A 248 -18.97 -13.17 -19.50
C ALA A 248 -19.79 -12.14 -20.31
N ILE A 249 -19.14 -11.43 -21.23
CA ILE A 249 -19.79 -10.49 -22.13
C ILE A 249 -20.78 -11.21 -23.08
N ALA A 250 -20.36 -12.33 -23.67
CA ALA A 250 -21.21 -13.11 -24.58
C ALA A 250 -22.48 -13.66 -23.90
N HIS A 251 -22.40 -13.98 -22.62
CA HIS A 251 -23.54 -14.41 -21.81
C HIS A 251 -24.35 -13.25 -21.20
N GLY A 252 -24.08 -12.01 -21.59
CA GLY A 252 -24.80 -10.84 -21.09
C GLY A 252 -24.65 -10.60 -19.60
N ARG A 253 -23.50 -10.98 -19.00
CA ARG A 253 -23.27 -10.68 -17.58
C ARG A 253 -23.27 -9.17 -17.35
N PRO A 254 -23.88 -8.71 -16.26
CA PRO A 254 -23.94 -7.28 -15.97
C PRO A 254 -22.54 -6.69 -15.78
N SER A 255 -22.37 -5.47 -16.20
CA SER A 255 -21.18 -4.66 -15.99
C SER A 255 -21.52 -3.48 -15.08
N LEU A 256 -20.52 -3.00 -14.33
CA LEU A 256 -20.59 -1.79 -13.53
C LEU A 256 -19.83 -0.67 -14.25
N LYS A 257 -20.52 0.42 -14.59
CA LYS A 257 -19.91 1.61 -15.20
C LYS A 257 -19.52 2.59 -14.10
N VAL A 258 -18.21 2.78 -13.91
CA VAL A 258 -17.66 3.59 -12.83
C VAL A 258 -16.93 4.80 -13.38
N GLY A 259 -17.16 5.97 -12.80
CA GLY A 259 -16.35 7.17 -13.01
C GLY A 259 -15.39 7.39 -11.84
N LEU A 260 -14.10 7.35 -12.10
CA LEU A 260 -13.04 7.57 -11.11
C LEU A 260 -12.60 9.02 -11.22
N MET A 261 -12.84 9.79 -10.17
CA MET A 261 -12.55 11.22 -10.14
C MET A 261 -11.06 11.45 -9.89
N GLN A 262 -10.45 12.32 -10.68
CA GLN A 262 -9.06 12.77 -10.49
C GLN A 262 -9.02 14.29 -10.52
N GLU A 263 -8.48 14.90 -9.47
CA GLU A 263 -8.25 16.33 -9.38
C GLU A 263 -6.83 16.58 -8.87
N CYS A 264 -6.16 17.64 -9.31
CA CYS A 264 -4.72 17.83 -9.12
C CYS A 264 -4.36 19.14 -8.41
N THR A 265 -5.23 19.66 -7.54
CA THR A 265 -4.85 20.78 -6.67
C THR A 265 -3.68 20.38 -5.77
N GLN A 266 -2.60 21.17 -5.81
CA GLN A 266 -1.44 20.91 -4.99
C GLN A 266 -1.64 21.40 -3.56
N TYR A 267 -1.46 20.51 -2.61
CA TYR A 267 -1.45 20.87 -1.20
C TYR A 267 -0.08 21.41 -0.79
N ARG A 268 -0.08 22.50 -0.02
CA ARG A 268 1.13 23.11 0.58
C ARG A 268 0.85 23.35 2.05
N PHE A 269 1.84 23.15 2.88
CA PHE A 269 1.72 23.48 4.29
C PHE A 269 2.24 24.91 4.58
N PRO A 270 1.53 25.70 5.41
CA PRO A 270 0.16 25.46 5.89
C PRO A 270 -0.85 25.50 4.72
N PRO A 271 -1.95 24.72 4.79
CA PRO A 271 -2.97 24.77 3.76
C PRO A 271 -3.59 26.16 3.70
N ALA A 272 -3.92 26.63 2.50
CA ALA A 272 -4.60 27.89 2.32
C ALA A 272 -5.98 27.86 2.98
N GLN A 273 -6.38 28.96 3.59
CA GLN A 273 -7.70 29.07 4.21
C GLN A 273 -8.80 28.86 3.14
N GLY A 274 -9.72 27.95 3.40
CA GLY A 274 -10.80 27.61 2.47
C GLY A 274 -10.43 26.62 1.36
N LEU A 275 -9.19 26.09 1.33
CA LEU A 275 -8.76 25.12 0.32
C LEU A 275 -9.65 23.87 0.28
N ASP A 276 -10.05 23.35 1.45
CA ASP A 276 -10.91 22.15 1.52
C ASP A 276 -12.28 22.40 0.88
N GLN A 277 -12.85 23.61 1.04
CA GLN A 277 -14.09 24.00 0.37
C GLN A 277 -13.88 24.09 -1.15
N GLU A 278 -12.81 24.71 -1.59
CA GLU A 278 -12.47 24.84 -3.01
C GLU A 278 -12.33 23.45 -3.66
N VAL A 279 -11.65 22.52 -3.00
CA VAL A 279 -11.48 21.14 -3.49
C VAL A 279 -12.81 20.42 -3.56
N SER A 280 -13.64 20.48 -2.51
CA SER A 280 -14.98 19.87 -2.50
C SER A 280 -15.86 20.43 -3.65
N ASP A 281 -15.84 21.74 -3.86
CA ASP A 281 -16.60 22.39 -4.93
C ASP A 281 -16.10 21.96 -6.32
N LYS A 282 -14.78 21.81 -6.51
CA LYS A 282 -14.21 21.27 -7.75
C LYS A 282 -14.67 19.84 -8.03
N TYR A 283 -14.68 18.96 -7.03
CA TYR A 283 -15.19 17.59 -7.21
C TYR A 283 -16.67 17.57 -7.57
N ARG A 284 -17.48 18.41 -6.94
CA ARG A 284 -18.91 18.55 -7.26
C ARG A 284 -19.12 19.04 -8.70
N ALA A 285 -18.36 20.05 -9.12
CA ALA A 285 -18.41 20.57 -10.49
C ALA A 285 -17.95 19.52 -11.52
N LEU A 286 -16.84 18.81 -11.21
CA LEU A 286 -16.31 17.76 -12.07
C LEU A 286 -17.29 16.59 -12.21
N ALA A 287 -17.95 16.17 -11.13
CA ALA A 287 -18.98 15.14 -11.16
C ALA A 287 -20.19 15.54 -11.99
N ALA A 288 -20.69 16.78 -11.83
CA ALA A 288 -21.80 17.30 -12.61
C ALA A 288 -21.46 17.38 -14.11
N GLN A 289 -20.22 17.79 -14.43
CA GLN A 289 -19.75 17.81 -15.82
C GLN A 289 -19.65 16.42 -16.42
N ALA A 290 -19.08 15.46 -15.67
CA ALA A 290 -18.93 14.07 -16.12
C ALA A 290 -20.28 13.42 -16.48
N VAL A 291 -21.30 13.63 -15.64
CA VAL A 291 -22.66 13.11 -15.89
C VAL A 291 -23.30 13.78 -17.09
N LYS A 292 -23.02 15.08 -17.31
CA LYS A 292 -23.54 15.80 -18.50
C LYS A 292 -22.86 15.33 -19.78
N ASP A 293 -21.56 15.03 -19.74
CA ASP A 293 -20.79 14.65 -20.93
C ASP A 293 -21.00 13.19 -21.33
N ASP A 294 -21.50 12.35 -20.42
CA ASP A 294 -21.79 10.94 -20.67
C ASP A 294 -23.28 10.63 -20.59
N PRO A 295 -23.98 10.61 -21.76
CA PRO A 295 -25.43 10.41 -21.82
C PRO A 295 -25.90 9.06 -21.30
N GLU A 296 -25.05 8.04 -21.35
CA GLU A 296 -25.35 6.73 -20.74
C GLU A 296 -25.30 6.81 -19.21
N GLY A 297 -24.62 7.83 -18.65
CA GLY A 297 -24.42 8.04 -17.23
C GLY A 297 -23.54 6.97 -16.57
N PHE A 298 -23.38 7.08 -15.27
CA PHE A 298 -22.59 6.16 -14.44
C PHE A 298 -23.50 5.38 -13.49
N ASP A 299 -23.06 4.19 -13.09
CA ASP A 299 -23.66 3.46 -11.98
C ASP A 299 -23.08 3.92 -10.65
N LEU A 300 -21.79 4.29 -10.67
CA LEU A 300 -21.02 4.68 -9.51
C LEU A 300 -19.99 5.76 -9.87
N LEU A 301 -19.89 6.80 -9.05
CA LEU A 301 -18.76 7.72 -9.05
C LEU A 301 -17.91 7.45 -7.81
N VAL A 302 -16.59 7.40 -7.97
CA VAL A 302 -15.64 7.23 -6.86
C VAL A 302 -14.81 8.48 -6.72
N TRP A 303 -14.88 9.12 -5.57
CA TRP A 303 -14.13 10.31 -5.22
C TRP A 303 -12.95 9.94 -4.33
N PRO A 304 -11.81 10.64 -4.42
CA PRO A 304 -10.62 10.35 -3.64
C PRO A 304 -10.77 10.53 -2.13
N GLU A 305 -9.71 10.20 -1.41
CA GLU A 305 -9.54 10.44 0.03
C GLU A 305 -9.60 11.95 0.34
N GLY A 306 -10.34 12.33 1.38
CA GLY A 306 -10.39 13.69 1.91
C GLY A 306 -10.95 14.75 0.97
N CYS A 307 -11.74 14.36 -0.03
CA CYS A 307 -12.29 15.27 -1.04
C CYS A 307 -13.59 15.96 -0.63
N GLU A 308 -14.29 15.46 0.37
CA GLU A 308 -15.52 16.08 0.87
C GLU A 308 -15.25 16.80 2.20
N ARG A 309 -15.73 18.04 2.28
CA ARG A 309 -15.53 18.88 3.46
C ARG A 309 -16.45 18.49 4.60
N GLY A 310 -15.93 18.62 5.81
CA GLY A 310 -16.66 18.36 7.05
C GLY A 310 -16.49 16.93 7.53
N PHE A 311 -17.16 16.64 8.64
CA PHE A 311 -17.12 15.29 9.22
C PHE A 311 -18.40 14.55 8.89
N PHE A 312 -18.28 13.32 8.42
CA PHE A 312 -19.42 12.42 8.38
C PHE A 312 -19.74 11.98 9.81
N LEU A 313 -20.87 12.43 10.33
CA LEU A 313 -21.25 12.17 11.71
C LEU A 313 -21.94 10.81 11.81
N ASP A 314 -21.46 9.99 12.73
CA ASP A 314 -22.01 8.66 12.97
C ASP A 314 -21.94 8.26 14.43
N ALA A 315 -22.65 7.18 14.80
CA ALA A 315 -22.55 6.57 16.12
C ALA A 315 -21.87 5.20 15.99
N ASP A 316 -21.26 4.75 17.07
CA ASP A 316 -20.71 3.41 17.14
C ASP A 316 -21.87 2.39 17.12
N ALA A 317 -21.72 1.35 16.29
CA ALA A 317 -22.73 0.29 16.14
C ALA A 317 -23.04 -0.47 17.44
N ASP A 318 -22.14 -0.43 18.42
CA ASP A 318 -22.34 -1.04 19.74
C ASP A 318 -23.34 -0.24 20.61
N TYR A 319 -23.74 0.98 20.17
CA TYR A 319 -24.64 1.88 20.88
C TYR A 319 -25.91 2.17 20.07
N ALA A 320 -26.81 1.19 19.98
CA ALA A 320 -28.05 1.29 19.23
C ALA A 320 -28.89 2.49 19.68
N ASP A 321 -29.01 2.72 21.00
CA ASP A 321 -29.78 3.83 21.56
C ASP A 321 -29.27 5.20 21.12
N LEU A 322 -27.94 5.37 20.99
CA LEU A 322 -27.34 6.60 20.47
C LEU A 322 -27.60 6.76 18.97
N THR A 323 -27.59 5.66 18.24
CA THR A 323 -27.95 5.65 16.81
C THR A 323 -29.41 6.06 16.62
N ASP A 324 -30.32 5.49 17.39
CA ASP A 324 -31.75 5.79 17.36
C ASP A 324 -32.01 7.26 17.72
N PHE A 325 -31.29 7.80 18.72
CA PHE A 325 -31.34 9.21 19.05
C PHE A 325 -30.85 10.11 17.92
N LEU A 326 -29.71 9.81 17.33
CA LEU A 326 -29.12 10.60 16.24
C LEU A 326 -29.92 10.51 14.93
N ASP A 327 -30.70 9.46 14.74
CA ASP A 327 -31.57 9.26 13.57
C ASP A 327 -33.01 9.74 13.84
N SER A 328 -33.41 10.03 15.09
CA SER A 328 -34.75 10.52 15.41
C SER A 328 -35.00 11.91 14.83
N THR A 329 -36.13 12.07 14.16
CA THR A 329 -36.59 13.36 13.59
C THR A 329 -37.64 14.04 14.49
N GLU A 330 -38.08 13.38 15.55
CA GLU A 330 -39.01 13.99 16.50
C GLU A 330 -38.32 15.14 17.21
N GLU A 331 -38.99 16.32 17.25
CA GLU A 331 -38.58 17.32 18.19
C GLU A 331 -38.61 16.66 19.57
N PRO A 332 -37.53 16.74 20.34
CA PRO A 332 -37.51 16.16 21.65
C PRO A 332 -38.62 16.87 22.45
N ARG A 333 -39.73 16.21 22.69
CA ARG A 333 -40.58 16.51 23.83
C ARG A 333 -39.81 16.02 25.05
N PHE A 334 -38.74 16.75 25.31
CA PHE A 334 -37.86 16.44 26.42
C PHE A 334 -38.63 16.69 27.71
N ASP A 335 -39.15 15.65 28.28
CA ASP A 335 -39.07 15.47 29.72
C ASP A 335 -37.65 14.98 30.00
N VAL A 336 -36.70 15.93 29.78
CA VAL A 336 -35.27 15.71 29.70
C VAL A 336 -34.71 15.02 30.93
N GLU A 337 -35.31 15.18 32.09
CA GLU A 337 -34.80 14.67 33.36
C GLU A 337 -35.01 13.15 33.54
N ASN A 338 -36.10 12.58 33.07
CA ASN A 338 -36.45 11.20 33.38
C ASN A 338 -36.00 10.17 32.33
N ASP A 339 -35.95 10.51 31.04
CA ASP A 339 -35.62 9.53 29.98
C ASP A 339 -34.12 9.45 29.67
N LEU A 340 -33.41 10.57 29.73
CA LEU A 340 -31.95 10.57 29.60
C LEU A 340 -31.28 9.91 30.81
N GLU A 341 -31.82 10.09 32.03
CA GLU A 341 -31.30 9.51 33.27
C GLU A 341 -31.29 7.96 33.24
N LYS A 342 -32.31 7.39 32.66
CA LYS A 342 -32.40 5.93 32.51
C LYS A 342 -31.54 5.35 31.36
N ARG A 343 -31.37 6.13 30.30
CA ARG A 343 -30.64 5.70 29.10
C ARG A 343 -29.14 6.01 29.15
N TYR A 344 -28.73 7.05 29.87
CA TYR A 344 -27.34 7.51 29.91
C TYR A 344 -26.87 7.84 31.33
N PRO A 345 -26.65 6.85 32.21
CA PRO A 345 -26.29 7.06 33.61
C PRO A 345 -25.02 7.91 33.85
N VAL A 346 -24.08 7.93 32.89
CA VAL A 346 -22.84 8.74 33.00
C VAL A 346 -23.08 10.20 32.63
N PHE A 347 -24.04 10.49 31.76
CA PHE A 347 -24.44 11.86 31.43
C PHE A 347 -24.91 12.65 32.70
N PHE A 348 -25.45 11.94 33.69
CA PHE A 348 -25.91 12.50 34.98
C PHE A 348 -24.80 12.65 36.01
N SER A 349 -23.60 12.11 35.75
CA SER A 349 -22.44 12.42 36.58
C SER A 349 -21.81 13.78 36.23
N LEU A 350 -22.20 14.37 35.07
CA LEU A 350 -21.79 15.72 34.68
C LEU A 350 -22.60 16.78 35.46
N THR A 351 -21.95 17.82 35.92
CA THR A 351 -22.57 18.88 36.69
C THR A 351 -22.84 20.13 35.85
N GLY A 352 -24.05 20.72 35.98
CA GLY A 352 -24.39 22.04 35.50
C GLY A 352 -23.93 22.36 34.08
N LYS A 353 -22.99 23.30 33.90
CA LYS A 353 -22.51 23.78 32.60
C LYS A 353 -21.88 22.70 31.71
N GLU A 354 -21.30 21.64 32.26
CA GLU A 354 -20.70 20.53 31.49
C GLU A 354 -21.81 19.68 30.87
N ARG A 355 -22.93 19.50 31.60
CA ARG A 355 -24.10 18.79 31.10
C ARG A 355 -24.78 19.56 29.97
N ASP A 356 -25.01 20.87 30.17
CA ASP A 356 -25.64 21.74 29.16
C ASP A 356 -24.82 21.78 27.86
N ALA A 357 -23.48 21.80 27.98
CA ALA A 357 -22.58 21.75 26.83
C ALA A 357 -22.66 20.41 26.09
N ALA A 358 -22.62 19.28 26.80
CA ALA A 358 -22.69 17.95 26.19
C ALA A 358 -24.06 17.69 25.52
N GLU A 359 -25.16 18.17 26.10
CA GLU A 359 -26.49 18.10 25.50
C GLU A 359 -26.57 18.95 24.23
N PHE A 360 -26.05 20.17 24.27
CA PHE A 360 -25.99 21.03 23.09
C PHE A 360 -25.17 20.39 21.96
N ASP A 361 -24.00 19.79 22.27
CA ASP A 361 -23.14 19.14 21.31
C ASP A 361 -23.82 17.93 20.65
N LEU A 362 -24.58 17.13 21.40
CA LEU A 362 -25.33 15.99 20.87
C LEU A 362 -26.50 16.43 19.97
N LEU A 363 -27.26 17.45 20.39
CA LEU A 363 -28.35 18.00 19.56
C LEU A 363 -27.81 18.64 18.29
N TYR A 364 -26.69 19.34 18.37
CA TYR A 364 -26.03 19.91 17.23
C TYR A 364 -25.52 18.80 16.29
N ALA A 365 -24.90 17.75 16.83
CA ALA A 365 -24.43 16.61 16.06
C ALA A 365 -25.58 15.91 15.31
N ARG A 366 -26.73 15.71 15.96
CA ARG A 366 -27.96 15.17 15.36
C ARG A 366 -28.41 15.98 14.14
N ASP A 367 -28.56 17.29 14.33
CA ASP A 367 -28.98 18.21 13.27
C ASP A 367 -28.00 18.20 12.08
N GLN A 368 -26.70 18.22 12.35
CA GLN A 368 -25.66 18.14 11.32
C GLN A 368 -25.68 16.81 10.59
N ARG A 369 -25.87 15.68 11.30
CA ARG A 369 -25.98 14.35 10.71
C ARG A 369 -27.15 14.27 9.72
N ILE A 370 -28.34 14.74 10.13
CA ILE A 370 -29.52 14.74 9.27
C ILE A 370 -29.30 15.62 8.02
N ARG A 371 -28.76 16.84 8.21
CA ARG A 371 -28.46 17.75 7.09
C ARG A 371 -27.45 17.15 6.12
N GLN A 372 -26.40 16.54 6.63
CA GLN A 372 -25.34 15.94 5.81
C GLN A 372 -25.88 14.75 5.00
N ARG A 373 -26.62 13.83 5.62
CA ARG A 373 -27.23 12.70 4.92
C ARG A 373 -28.19 13.16 3.82
N ARG A 374 -28.98 14.20 4.10
CA ARG A 374 -29.85 14.82 3.10
C ARG A 374 -29.04 15.42 1.94
N ASN A 375 -27.97 16.14 2.23
CA ASN A 375 -27.12 16.74 1.21
C ASN A 375 -26.48 15.67 0.31
N LEU A 376 -26.02 14.57 0.90
CA LEU A 376 -25.43 13.44 0.16
C LEU A 376 -26.49 12.69 -0.67
N ALA A 377 -27.67 12.45 -0.13
CA ALA A 377 -28.79 11.87 -0.89
C ALA A 377 -29.20 12.78 -2.05
N THR A 378 -29.27 14.10 -1.84
CA THR A 378 -29.54 15.09 -2.88
C THR A 378 -28.44 15.09 -3.95
N LEU A 379 -27.18 14.91 -3.55
CA LEU A 379 -26.05 14.82 -4.48
C LEU A 379 -26.23 13.61 -5.41
N THR A 380 -26.44 12.40 -4.87
CA THR A 380 -26.60 11.18 -5.68
C THR A 380 -27.85 11.24 -6.57
N SER A 381 -28.92 11.84 -6.09
CA SER A 381 -30.13 12.07 -6.88
C SER A 381 -29.88 13.00 -8.07
N LYS A 382 -29.16 14.11 -7.87
CA LYS A 382 -28.78 15.04 -8.95
C LYS A 382 -27.81 14.42 -9.95
N LEU A 383 -26.87 13.60 -9.46
CA LEU A 383 -25.90 12.90 -10.32
C LEU A 383 -26.52 11.68 -11.02
N GLY A 384 -27.66 11.20 -10.55
CA GLY A 384 -28.34 10.02 -11.09
C GLY A 384 -27.58 8.72 -10.88
N CYS A 385 -26.66 8.64 -9.90
CA CYS A 385 -25.85 7.46 -9.62
C CYS A 385 -25.40 7.40 -8.15
N ALA A 386 -24.93 6.22 -7.70
CA ALA A 386 -24.31 6.07 -6.40
C ALA A 386 -22.94 6.76 -6.34
N VAL A 387 -22.47 7.10 -5.14
CA VAL A 387 -21.15 7.71 -4.92
C VAL A 387 -20.41 6.99 -3.80
N ILE A 388 -19.12 6.76 -3.98
CA ILE A 388 -18.19 6.50 -2.90
C ILE A 388 -17.30 7.74 -2.74
N LEU A 389 -17.19 8.28 -1.53
CA LEU A 389 -16.38 9.48 -1.28
C LEU A 389 -15.50 9.33 -0.05
N GLY A 390 -14.31 9.92 -0.11
CA GLY A 390 -13.38 10.01 1.02
C GLY A 390 -13.62 11.27 1.82
N THR A 391 -13.79 11.11 3.15
CA THR A 391 -13.99 12.22 4.08
C THR A 391 -13.49 11.85 5.48
N ALA A 392 -13.34 12.83 6.35
CA ALA A 392 -13.22 12.55 7.77
C ALA A 392 -14.58 12.14 8.36
N SER A 393 -14.62 11.17 9.26
CA SER A 393 -15.81 10.90 10.06
C SER A 393 -15.55 11.15 11.53
N ALA A 394 -16.59 11.62 12.24
CA ALA A 394 -16.59 11.75 13.70
C ALA A 394 -17.62 10.78 14.26
N VAL A 395 -17.12 9.79 15.00
CA VAL A 395 -17.95 8.71 15.55
C VAL A 395 -18.11 8.91 17.03
N PHE A 396 -19.35 9.03 17.44
CA PHE A 396 -19.71 9.16 18.84
C PHE A 396 -19.72 7.77 19.48
N HIS A 397 -19.01 7.64 20.59
CA HIS A 397 -19.05 6.51 21.51
C HIS A 397 -19.95 6.89 22.69
N GLU A 398 -20.15 5.95 23.61
CA GLU A 398 -21.12 6.11 24.71
C GLU A 398 -21.03 7.45 25.47
N TYR A 399 -19.81 7.95 25.66
CA TYR A 399 -19.57 9.26 26.32
C TYR A 399 -18.18 9.80 25.93
N GLY A 400 -18.12 11.09 25.68
CA GLY A 400 -16.89 11.82 25.44
C GLY A 400 -16.77 12.41 24.04
N ASP A 401 -15.61 12.97 23.75
CA ASP A 401 -15.31 13.53 22.43
C ASP A 401 -15.38 12.44 21.36
N PRO A 402 -15.99 12.75 20.20
CA PRO A 402 -16.06 11.78 19.11
C PRO A 402 -14.67 11.43 18.60
N THR A 403 -14.46 10.15 18.29
CA THR A 403 -13.23 9.71 17.62
C THR A 403 -13.28 10.06 16.15
N THR A 404 -12.25 10.73 15.67
CA THR A 404 -12.12 11.09 14.26
C THR A 404 -11.44 9.96 13.49
N TYR A 405 -12.02 9.59 12.34
CA TYR A 405 -11.48 8.59 11.42
C TYR A 405 -11.28 9.18 10.04
N ASN A 406 -10.35 8.60 9.30
CA ASN A 406 -10.25 8.77 7.86
C ASN A 406 -11.15 7.70 7.20
N SER A 407 -12.16 8.10 6.45
CA SER A 407 -13.24 7.19 6.08
C SER A 407 -13.62 7.26 4.60
N ALA A 408 -14.05 6.12 4.07
CA ALA A 408 -14.76 6.01 2.81
C ALA A 408 -16.25 5.80 3.08
N ILE A 409 -17.09 6.63 2.47
CA ILE A 409 -18.55 6.59 2.64
C ILE A 409 -19.19 6.18 1.33
N TYR A 410 -19.99 5.13 1.35
CA TYR A 410 -20.86 4.75 0.25
C TYR A 410 -22.23 5.40 0.41
N VAL A 411 -22.66 6.14 -0.60
CA VAL A 411 -23.95 6.79 -0.70
C VAL A 411 -24.72 6.18 -1.87
N PRO A 412 -25.78 5.42 -1.63
CA PRO A 412 -26.56 4.81 -2.70
C PRO A 412 -27.30 5.86 -3.52
N PHE A 413 -27.76 5.48 -4.70
CA PHE A 413 -28.65 6.30 -5.51
C PHE A 413 -30.07 6.29 -4.91
N PHE A 414 -30.62 7.46 -4.63
CA PHE A 414 -31.93 7.65 -3.98
C PHE A 414 -33.10 7.93 -4.94
N GLY A 415 -32.92 7.78 -6.26
CA GLY A 415 -33.97 8.07 -7.23
C GLY A 415 -33.85 9.47 -7.83
N SER A 416 -34.79 9.85 -8.68
CA SER A 416 -34.81 11.16 -9.36
C SER A 416 -35.10 12.31 -8.37
N GLY A 417 -34.63 13.53 -8.69
CA GLY A 417 -34.67 14.69 -7.79
C GLY A 417 -36.05 15.11 -7.27
N ASP A 418 -37.12 14.64 -7.88
CA ASP A 418 -38.50 14.91 -7.44
C ASP A 418 -38.88 14.08 -6.21
N ASP A 419 -38.35 12.85 -6.10
CA ASP A 419 -38.54 11.99 -4.92
C ASP A 419 -37.81 12.55 -3.67
N VAL A 420 -36.70 13.25 -3.87
CA VAL A 420 -35.90 13.85 -2.79
C VAL A 420 -36.47 15.22 -2.35
N LYS A 421 -37.10 15.97 -3.25
CA LYS A 421 -37.80 17.25 -2.93
C LYS A 421 -39.04 17.04 -2.05
N ALA A 422 -39.65 15.86 -2.15
CA ALA A 422 -40.81 15.48 -1.34
C ALA A 422 -40.48 15.25 0.13
N LEU A 423 -39.18 15.16 0.50
CA LEU A 423 -38.73 14.95 1.88
C LEU A 423 -38.59 16.28 2.62
N ALA A 424 -39.71 16.93 2.97
CA ALA A 424 -39.70 18.02 3.93
C ALA A 424 -39.34 17.51 5.35
N PRO A 425 -38.70 18.34 6.20
CA PRO A 425 -38.29 17.90 7.54
C PRO A 425 -39.40 17.31 8.42
N SER A 426 -40.64 17.75 8.22
CA SER A 426 -41.84 17.25 8.91
C SER A 426 -42.38 15.93 8.33
N GLU A 427 -41.94 15.50 7.16
CA GLU A 427 -42.40 14.29 6.49
C GLU A 427 -41.40 13.14 6.59
N LEU A 428 -40.17 13.41 7.07
CA LEU A 428 -39.18 12.38 7.39
C LEU A 428 -39.60 11.47 8.56
N SER A 429 -40.49 11.97 9.46
CA SER A 429 -41.02 11.18 10.58
C SER A 429 -42.18 10.26 10.24
N GLN A 430 -42.82 10.45 9.08
CA GLN A 430 -43.96 9.63 8.64
C GLN A 430 -43.86 9.16 7.17
N SER A 431 -42.74 9.38 6.53
CA SER A 431 -42.53 9.10 5.11
C SER A 431 -41.94 7.70 4.88
N PRO A 432 -42.15 7.12 3.68
CA PRO A 432 -41.48 5.90 3.25
C PRO A 432 -39.95 5.86 3.42
N VAL A 433 -39.33 7.01 3.71
CA VAL A 433 -37.87 7.08 3.99
C VAL A 433 -37.52 6.57 5.35
N SER A 434 -38.33 6.76 6.40
CA SER A 434 -38.13 6.10 7.69
C SER A 434 -38.31 4.60 7.54
N THR A 435 -39.34 4.17 6.82
CA THR A 435 -39.56 2.75 6.49
C THR A 435 -38.51 2.23 5.51
N LEU A 436 -38.05 3.02 4.52
CA LEU A 436 -36.93 2.69 3.64
C LEU A 436 -35.58 2.72 4.36
N LEU A 437 -35.39 3.49 5.41
CA LEU A 437 -34.21 3.49 6.26
C LEU A 437 -34.23 2.28 7.22
N GLU A 438 -35.40 1.89 7.74
CA GLU A 438 -35.60 0.69 8.56
C GLU A 438 -35.51 -0.61 7.74
N GLU A 439 -36.11 -0.66 6.54
CA GLU A 439 -36.03 -1.80 5.62
C GLU A 439 -34.70 -1.88 4.86
N ARG A 440 -33.96 -0.78 4.74
CA ARG A 440 -32.64 -0.68 4.14
C ARG A 440 -31.63 -0.23 5.19
N SER A 441 -31.30 -1.10 6.14
CA SER A 441 -30.15 -0.94 7.04
C SER A 441 -28.81 -0.71 6.31
N ASP A 442 -28.82 -0.69 4.96
CA ASP A 442 -27.71 -0.55 4.03
C ASP A 442 -27.59 0.83 3.36
N VAL A 443 -28.32 1.86 3.79
CA VAL A 443 -28.44 3.11 3.04
C VAL A 443 -27.10 3.86 2.94
N PHE A 444 -26.39 4.02 4.06
CA PHE A 444 -25.04 4.58 4.08
C PHE A 444 -24.10 3.56 4.68
N ARG A 445 -22.99 3.29 4.01
CA ARG A 445 -21.96 2.40 4.55
C ARG A 445 -20.69 3.18 4.74
N ARG A 446 -20.05 2.97 5.88
CA ARG A 446 -18.78 3.58 6.25
C ARG A 446 -17.70 2.51 6.36
N TYR A 447 -16.54 2.83 5.83
CA TYR A 447 -15.29 2.13 6.07
C TYR A 447 -14.31 3.11 6.68
N ASP A 448 -13.75 2.78 7.82
CA ASP A 448 -12.74 3.57 8.51
C ASP A 448 -11.37 2.96 8.26
N LYS A 449 -10.39 3.79 7.93
CA LYS A 449 -9.02 3.36 7.67
C LYS A 449 -8.46 2.57 8.84
N ILE A 450 -8.00 1.36 8.57
CA ILE A 450 -7.51 0.41 9.58
C ILE A 450 -6.01 0.58 9.78
N HIS A 451 -5.26 0.71 8.68
CA HIS A 451 -3.80 0.84 8.72
C HIS A 451 -3.36 2.29 8.55
N LEU A 452 -3.13 2.95 9.69
CA LEU A 452 -2.76 4.37 9.72
C LEU A 452 -1.30 4.59 9.35
N VAL A 453 -1.01 5.71 8.69
CA VAL A 453 0.34 6.15 8.32
C VAL A 453 1.06 6.71 9.54
N MET A 454 2.22 6.11 9.87
CA MET A 454 3.07 6.55 10.97
C MET A 454 3.57 7.98 10.72
N PHE A 455 3.51 8.83 11.74
CA PHE A 455 3.84 10.25 11.73
C PHE A 455 2.96 11.14 10.83
N GLY A 456 2.11 10.56 10.00
CA GLY A 456 1.09 11.29 9.24
C GLY A 456 -0.27 11.31 9.95
N GLU A 457 -0.74 10.15 10.41
CA GLU A 457 -2.07 9.97 11.01
C GLU A 457 -2.00 9.55 12.48
N TYR A 458 -0.87 9.03 12.94
CA TYR A 458 -0.59 8.76 14.35
C TYR A 458 0.90 8.88 14.67
N VAL A 459 1.21 9.16 15.94
CA VAL A 459 2.59 9.21 16.45
C VAL A 459 2.82 8.03 17.39
N PRO A 460 3.75 7.12 17.06
CA PRO A 460 4.05 6.02 17.96
C PRO A 460 4.67 6.54 19.26
N PHE A 461 4.29 5.91 20.37
CA PHE A 461 4.81 6.26 21.70
C PHE A 461 4.53 7.69 22.18
N LEU A 462 3.56 8.40 21.56
CA LEU A 462 3.23 9.80 21.89
C LEU A 462 3.02 10.03 23.41
N LYS A 463 2.46 9.06 24.12
CA LYS A 463 2.22 9.12 25.58
C LYS A 463 3.50 9.22 26.41
N TYR A 464 4.67 8.88 25.87
CA TYR A 464 5.97 8.94 26.54
C TYR A 464 6.74 10.24 26.26
N PHE A 465 6.25 11.06 25.32
CA PHE A 465 6.87 12.36 25.02
C PHE A 465 6.31 13.44 25.93
N PRO A 466 7.16 14.39 26.41
CA PRO A 466 6.69 15.52 27.19
C PRO A 466 5.60 16.31 26.45
N SER A 467 4.59 16.76 27.18
CA SER A 467 3.49 17.55 26.60
C SER A 467 3.94 18.90 26.03
N SER A 468 5.11 19.40 26.46
CA SER A 468 5.75 20.63 25.96
C SER A 468 6.42 20.49 24.58
N TRP A 469 6.56 19.27 24.06
CA TRP A 469 7.08 19.09 22.72
C TRP A 469 5.98 19.38 21.71
N GLU A 470 6.21 20.36 20.84
CA GLU A 470 5.32 20.73 19.73
C GLU A 470 5.14 19.62 18.68
N ILE A 471 5.57 18.39 19.00
CA ILE A 471 5.40 17.20 18.16
C ILE A 471 3.92 17.00 17.78
N LYS A 472 2.99 17.38 18.69
CA LYS A 472 1.56 17.34 18.38
C LYS A 472 1.14 18.29 17.27
N SER A 473 1.83 19.41 17.10
CA SER A 473 1.56 20.37 16.02
C SER A 473 2.27 19.99 14.71
N VAL A 474 3.32 19.19 14.79
CA VAL A 474 4.13 18.76 13.65
C VAL A 474 3.57 17.48 13.03
N CYS A 475 3.03 16.59 13.86
CA CYS A 475 2.50 15.30 13.45
C CYS A 475 0.99 15.33 13.60
N ALA A 476 0.29 15.39 12.49
CA ALA A 476 -1.17 15.37 12.37
C ALA A 476 -1.92 16.33 13.29
N GLN A 477 -2.80 17.09 12.74
CA GLN A 477 -3.72 17.96 13.49
C GLN A 477 -4.68 17.16 14.39
N SER A 478 -4.70 15.81 14.24
CA SER A 478 -5.49 14.92 15.10
C SER A 478 -4.87 13.50 15.09
N VAL A 479 -4.90 12.83 16.23
CA VAL A 479 -4.67 11.39 16.29
C VAL A 479 -5.93 10.71 15.78
N LEU A 480 -5.86 10.12 14.59
CA LEU A 480 -6.98 9.41 14.01
C LEU A 480 -7.23 8.07 14.70
N GLY A 481 -8.49 7.69 14.79
CA GLY A 481 -8.92 6.36 15.21
C GLY A 481 -8.60 5.31 14.15
N ARG A 482 -8.40 4.07 14.60
CA ARG A 482 -8.25 2.92 13.71
C ARG A 482 -9.59 2.25 13.48
N GLY A 483 -9.92 1.97 12.22
CA GLY A 483 -11.08 1.19 11.85
C GLY A 483 -11.07 -0.21 12.49
N ARG A 484 -12.24 -0.74 12.79
CA ARG A 484 -12.39 -2.03 13.50
C ARG A 484 -12.22 -3.24 12.59
N GLY A 485 -12.56 -3.12 11.30
CA GLY A 485 -12.49 -4.23 10.36
C GLY A 485 -12.90 -3.86 8.94
N PRO A 486 -12.75 -4.78 7.98
CA PRO A 486 -13.12 -4.55 6.60
C PRO A 486 -14.64 -4.43 6.45
N THR A 487 -15.07 -3.54 5.58
CA THR A 487 -16.48 -3.32 5.22
C THR A 487 -16.67 -3.59 3.74
N ALA A 488 -17.82 -4.17 3.37
CA ALA A 488 -18.21 -4.36 1.98
C ALA A 488 -19.30 -3.36 1.60
N PHE A 489 -19.11 -2.69 0.45
CA PHE A 489 -20.14 -1.86 -0.18
C PHE A 489 -20.86 -2.69 -1.24
N ARG A 490 -22.19 -2.68 -1.21
CA ARG A 490 -23.02 -3.38 -2.19
C ARG A 490 -23.62 -2.38 -3.16
N VAL A 491 -23.16 -2.42 -4.41
CA VAL A 491 -23.58 -1.51 -5.47
C VAL A 491 -24.45 -2.26 -6.47
N THR A 492 -25.61 -1.71 -6.78
CA THR A 492 -26.51 -2.23 -7.80
C THR A 492 -26.48 -1.27 -9.01
N PRO A 493 -26.09 -1.72 -10.22
CA PRO A 493 -26.20 -0.90 -11.43
C PRO A 493 -27.65 -0.47 -11.68
N ARG A 494 -27.81 0.67 -12.37
CA ARG A 494 -29.14 1.24 -12.63
C ARG A 494 -30.06 0.33 -13.42
N ASP A 495 -29.49 -0.37 -14.40
CA ASP A 495 -30.27 -1.19 -15.36
C ASP A 495 -30.19 -2.71 -15.05
N SER A 496 -29.78 -3.07 -13.84
CA SER A 496 -29.60 -4.46 -13.46
C SER A 496 -29.97 -4.71 -12.00
N MET A 497 -30.50 -5.91 -11.73
CA MET A 497 -30.71 -6.40 -10.36
C MET A 497 -29.44 -7.07 -9.77
N ALA A 498 -28.35 -7.12 -10.53
CA ALA A 498 -27.10 -7.70 -10.05
C ALA A 498 -26.48 -6.81 -8.96
N ARG A 499 -25.90 -7.45 -7.96
CA ARG A 499 -25.18 -6.74 -6.88
C ARG A 499 -23.69 -6.98 -7.02
N PHE A 500 -22.94 -5.89 -7.05
CA PHE A 500 -21.49 -5.89 -7.03
C PHE A 500 -21.01 -5.64 -5.60
N ILE A 501 -20.07 -6.43 -5.12
CA ILE A 501 -19.47 -6.29 -3.81
C ILE A 501 -18.12 -5.59 -3.96
N LEU A 502 -17.99 -4.42 -3.37
CA LEU A 502 -16.79 -3.59 -3.42
C LEU A 502 -16.12 -3.56 -2.05
N ALA A 503 -14.81 -3.79 -2.01
CA ALA A 503 -14.01 -3.68 -0.80
C ALA A 503 -13.20 -2.38 -0.82
N PRO A 504 -13.58 -1.35 -0.04
CA PRO A 504 -12.83 -0.12 0.06
C PRO A 504 -11.56 -0.29 0.89
N ASN A 505 -10.52 0.44 0.52
CA ASN A 505 -9.31 0.66 1.29
C ASN A 505 -8.80 2.09 1.02
N ILE A 506 -8.01 2.65 1.92
CA ILE A 506 -7.64 4.06 1.85
C ILE A 506 -6.12 4.21 1.78
N CYS A 507 -5.66 4.85 0.69
CA CYS A 507 -4.28 5.32 0.51
C CYS A 507 -3.25 4.20 0.75
N PHE A 508 -2.41 4.35 1.77
CA PHE A 508 -1.31 3.47 2.15
C PHE A 508 -1.70 1.99 2.37
N GLU A 509 -2.96 1.69 2.65
CA GLU A 509 -3.43 0.31 2.87
C GLU A 509 -3.19 -0.59 1.66
N SER A 510 -3.32 -0.06 0.43
CA SER A 510 -3.07 -0.80 -0.81
C SER A 510 -1.61 -1.25 -0.97
N LEU A 511 -0.68 -0.56 -0.31
CA LEU A 511 0.74 -0.90 -0.35
C LEU A 511 1.05 -2.22 0.36
N ILE A 512 0.23 -2.60 1.35
CA ILE A 512 0.50 -3.73 2.22
C ILE A 512 -0.19 -4.98 1.66
N PRO A 513 0.57 -5.91 1.02
CA PRO A 513 -0.01 -7.10 0.39
C PRO A 513 -0.87 -7.91 1.34
N GLN A 514 -0.37 -8.12 2.55
CA GLN A 514 -1.03 -8.92 3.56
C GLN A 514 -2.32 -8.30 4.07
N PHE A 515 -2.38 -6.97 4.14
CA PHE A 515 -3.58 -6.25 4.54
C PHE A 515 -4.74 -6.52 3.55
N ILE A 516 -4.51 -6.27 2.25
CA ILE A 516 -5.53 -6.47 1.21
C ILE A 516 -5.96 -7.94 1.13
N LYS A 517 -5.02 -8.87 1.27
CA LYS A 517 -5.31 -10.30 1.25
C LYS A 517 -6.17 -10.74 2.44
N ASN A 518 -5.87 -10.21 3.64
CA ASN A 518 -6.68 -10.44 4.82
C ASN A 518 -8.07 -9.82 4.68
N GLN A 519 -8.18 -8.60 4.16
CA GLN A 519 -9.46 -7.94 3.88
C GLN A 519 -10.35 -8.81 2.98
N VAL A 520 -9.81 -9.31 1.86
CA VAL A 520 -10.56 -10.20 0.95
C VAL A 520 -10.98 -11.49 1.66
N ARG A 521 -10.09 -12.09 2.45
CA ARG A 521 -10.37 -13.33 3.19
C ARG A 521 -11.45 -13.14 4.25
N GLU A 522 -11.37 -12.08 5.03
CA GLU A 522 -12.35 -11.76 6.08
C GLU A 522 -13.72 -11.48 5.49
N LEU A 523 -13.82 -10.67 4.44
CA LEU A 523 -15.09 -10.40 3.75
C LEU A 523 -15.68 -11.66 3.15
N ARG A 524 -14.87 -12.55 2.58
CA ARG A 524 -15.34 -13.86 2.08
C ARG A 524 -15.89 -14.74 3.18
N SER A 525 -15.31 -14.70 4.37
CA SER A 525 -15.77 -15.52 5.51
C SER A 525 -17.17 -15.15 6.00
N VAL A 526 -17.65 -13.96 5.68
CA VAL A 526 -18.98 -13.44 6.00
C VAL A 526 -19.89 -13.32 4.77
N ASP A 527 -19.63 -14.13 3.73
CA ASP A 527 -20.37 -14.17 2.47
C ASP A 527 -20.44 -12.83 1.72
N ALA A 528 -19.40 -12.04 1.85
CA ALA A 528 -19.20 -10.76 1.17
C ALA A 528 -17.93 -10.76 0.31
N ASP A 529 -17.68 -11.85 -0.45
CA ASP A 529 -16.49 -11.97 -1.31
C ASP A 529 -16.46 -10.83 -2.33
N PRO A 530 -15.47 -9.92 -2.28
CA PRO A 530 -15.46 -8.72 -3.12
C PRO A 530 -15.27 -9.05 -4.59
N ASP A 531 -16.00 -8.34 -5.43
CA ASP A 531 -15.84 -8.35 -6.88
C ASP A 531 -14.76 -7.38 -7.35
N ILE A 532 -14.66 -6.24 -6.65
CA ILE A 532 -13.78 -5.11 -6.99
C ILE A 532 -13.13 -4.59 -5.70
N LEU A 533 -11.84 -4.31 -5.76
CA LEU A 533 -11.11 -3.57 -4.72
C LEU A 533 -11.13 -2.09 -5.09
N VAL A 534 -11.44 -1.23 -4.13
CA VAL A 534 -11.56 0.22 -4.35
C VAL A 534 -10.57 0.94 -3.45
N ASN A 535 -9.60 1.64 -4.04
CA ASN A 535 -8.68 2.48 -3.27
C ASN A 535 -9.06 3.95 -3.44
N LEU A 536 -9.14 4.67 -2.32
CA LEU A 536 -9.29 6.12 -2.29
C LEU A 536 -7.98 6.70 -1.78
N SER A 537 -7.32 7.57 -2.55
CA SER A 537 -6.01 8.10 -2.16
C SER A 537 -5.86 9.60 -2.31
N HIS A 538 -4.94 10.16 -1.54
CA HIS A 538 -4.54 11.56 -1.61
C HIS A 538 -3.03 11.69 -1.80
N ASP A 539 -2.57 11.59 -3.06
CA ASP A 539 -1.16 11.68 -3.44
C ASP A 539 -0.71 13.15 -3.69
N GLY A 540 -1.64 14.10 -3.64
CA GLY A 540 -1.38 15.54 -3.87
C GLY A 540 -0.34 16.15 -2.93
N TRP A 541 -0.12 15.54 -1.75
CA TRP A 541 0.94 15.88 -0.83
C TRP A 541 2.35 15.69 -1.42
N PHE A 542 2.51 14.80 -2.41
CA PHE A 542 3.79 14.35 -2.96
C PHE A 542 4.10 14.95 -4.34
N ARG A 543 3.29 15.93 -4.79
CA ARG A 543 3.53 16.75 -5.99
C ARG A 543 3.67 15.96 -7.29
N CYS A 544 2.87 14.92 -7.48
CA CYS A 544 2.83 14.11 -8.71
C CYS A 544 4.21 13.54 -9.13
N GLY A 545 5.07 13.20 -8.18
CA GLY A 545 6.41 12.66 -8.40
C GLY A 545 6.43 11.16 -8.70
N ILE A 546 7.58 10.52 -8.43
CA ILE A 546 7.80 9.07 -8.57
C ILE A 546 6.83 8.25 -7.69
N GLU A 547 6.37 8.82 -6.58
CA GLU A 547 5.46 8.17 -5.65
C GLU A 547 4.17 7.72 -6.35
N THR A 548 3.59 8.55 -7.24
CA THR A 548 2.34 8.23 -7.94
C THR A 548 2.46 6.99 -8.83
N ASP A 549 3.62 6.77 -9.47
CA ASP A 549 3.88 5.55 -10.24
C ASP A 549 4.07 4.34 -9.33
N LEU A 550 4.75 4.52 -8.21
CA LEU A 550 4.95 3.47 -7.22
C LEU A 550 3.63 3.04 -6.60
N HIS A 551 2.72 3.99 -6.33
CA HIS A 551 1.40 3.69 -5.81
C HIS A 551 0.57 2.92 -6.85
N LEU A 552 0.54 3.36 -8.11
CA LEU A 552 -0.11 2.62 -9.19
C LEU A 552 0.49 1.21 -9.37
N ALA A 553 1.80 1.05 -9.23
CA ALA A 553 2.46 -0.25 -9.28
C ALA A 553 1.90 -1.22 -8.22
N THR A 554 1.65 -0.74 -7.01
CA THR A 554 1.07 -1.58 -5.95
C THR A 554 -0.32 -2.07 -6.32
N HIS A 555 -1.17 -1.23 -6.93
CA HIS A 555 -2.51 -1.62 -7.38
C HIS A 555 -2.46 -2.74 -8.42
N VAL A 556 -1.47 -2.72 -9.32
CA VAL A 556 -1.25 -3.80 -10.30
C VAL A 556 -0.98 -5.12 -9.59
N TYR A 557 -0.11 -5.12 -8.58
CA TYR A 557 0.17 -6.34 -7.81
C TYR A 557 -1.05 -6.80 -7.01
N ARG A 558 -1.78 -5.89 -6.36
CA ARG A 558 -3.01 -6.24 -5.62
C ARG A 558 -4.05 -6.88 -6.54
N ALA A 559 -4.16 -6.40 -7.78
CA ALA A 559 -5.09 -7.00 -8.76
C ALA A 559 -4.70 -8.45 -9.10
N ILE A 560 -3.42 -8.72 -9.38
CA ILE A 560 -2.92 -10.06 -9.72
C ILE A 560 -3.02 -11.02 -8.52
N GLU A 561 -2.57 -10.58 -7.35
CA GLU A 561 -2.53 -11.38 -6.13
C GLU A 561 -3.92 -11.84 -5.67
N ASN A 562 -4.93 -10.97 -5.85
CA ASN A 562 -6.29 -11.24 -5.42
C ASN A 562 -7.21 -11.69 -6.56
N ARG A 563 -6.74 -11.60 -7.82
CA ARG A 563 -7.54 -11.86 -9.02
C ARG A 563 -8.87 -11.11 -9.01
N ARG A 564 -8.78 -9.83 -8.66
CA ARG A 564 -9.88 -8.87 -8.65
C ARG A 564 -9.49 -7.61 -9.41
N SER A 565 -10.47 -6.97 -10.06
CA SER A 565 -10.26 -5.61 -10.53
C SER A 565 -9.93 -4.70 -9.37
N VAL A 566 -8.96 -3.81 -9.57
CA VAL A 566 -8.65 -2.72 -8.65
C VAL A 566 -9.01 -1.42 -9.35
N ILE A 567 -9.82 -0.60 -8.71
CA ILE A 567 -10.08 0.78 -9.12
C ILE A 567 -9.53 1.71 -8.06
N THR A 568 -8.91 2.79 -8.51
CA THR A 568 -8.40 3.82 -7.62
C THR A 568 -8.88 5.19 -8.07
N ALA A 569 -9.37 5.99 -7.13
CA ALA A 569 -9.62 7.41 -7.30
C ALA A 569 -8.61 8.19 -6.47
N THR A 570 -7.85 9.08 -7.11
CA THR A 570 -6.69 9.69 -6.46
C THR A 570 -6.67 11.20 -6.67
N HIS A 571 -6.55 11.94 -5.57
CA HIS A 571 -6.24 13.36 -5.61
C HIS A 571 -4.74 13.54 -5.84
N GLY A 572 -4.35 14.22 -6.93
CA GLY A 572 -2.95 14.49 -7.25
C GLY A 572 -2.13 13.29 -7.73
N GLY A 573 -2.73 12.10 -7.86
CA GLY A 573 -2.12 10.89 -8.37
C GLY A 573 -2.78 10.39 -9.65
N PHE A 574 -2.68 9.08 -9.92
CA PHE A 574 -3.37 8.43 -11.03
C PHE A 574 -4.65 7.77 -10.58
N SER A 575 -5.79 8.29 -11.02
CA SER A 575 -7.02 7.50 -11.01
C SER A 575 -6.95 6.46 -12.12
N ALA A 576 -7.22 5.20 -11.81
CA ALA A 576 -7.00 4.11 -12.75
C ALA A 576 -7.90 2.90 -12.48
N TRP A 577 -8.09 2.09 -13.51
CA TRP A 577 -8.65 0.75 -13.45
C TRP A 577 -7.61 -0.28 -13.90
N VAL A 578 -7.35 -1.22 -13.01
CA VAL A 578 -6.47 -2.37 -13.26
C VAL A 578 -7.33 -3.64 -13.26
N ASP A 579 -7.21 -4.46 -14.30
CA ASP A 579 -7.95 -5.70 -14.41
C ASP A 579 -7.31 -6.87 -13.60
N PRO A 580 -7.99 -8.01 -13.41
CA PRO A 580 -7.47 -9.15 -12.65
C PRO A 580 -6.17 -9.76 -13.20
N ALA A 581 -5.81 -9.46 -14.46
CA ALA A 581 -4.54 -9.85 -15.07
C ALA A 581 -3.43 -8.81 -14.85
N GLY A 582 -3.71 -7.72 -14.11
CA GLY A 582 -2.74 -6.66 -13.82
C GLY A 582 -2.52 -5.68 -14.98
N ARG A 583 -3.42 -5.64 -15.96
CA ARG A 583 -3.35 -4.67 -17.04
C ARG A 583 -4.05 -3.38 -16.63
N ILE A 584 -3.40 -2.26 -16.86
CA ILE A 584 -4.00 -0.94 -16.67
C ILE A 584 -4.93 -0.69 -17.85
N ARG A 585 -6.23 -0.83 -17.64
CA ARG A 585 -7.28 -0.71 -18.69
C ARG A 585 -7.67 0.74 -18.95
N ALA A 586 -7.64 1.56 -17.91
CA ALA A 586 -7.88 2.99 -17.99
C ALA A 586 -7.03 3.71 -16.93
N LYS A 587 -6.54 4.89 -17.28
CA LYS A 587 -5.71 5.71 -16.39
C LYS A 587 -5.81 7.18 -16.77
N GLY A 588 -5.94 8.06 -15.78
CA GLY A 588 -5.84 9.50 -15.95
C GLY A 588 -4.40 9.95 -16.32
N ALA A 589 -4.29 11.13 -16.87
CA ALA A 589 -3.00 11.74 -17.16
C ALA A 589 -2.39 12.35 -15.90
N ARG A 590 -1.05 12.40 -15.85
CA ARG A 590 -0.32 12.95 -14.72
C ARG A 590 -0.56 14.46 -14.58
N GLY A 591 -0.99 14.89 -13.40
CA GLY A 591 -1.18 16.31 -13.10
C GLY A 591 -2.38 16.95 -13.79
N GLU A 592 -3.29 16.16 -14.35
CA GLU A 592 -4.49 16.66 -15.02
C GLU A 592 -5.76 16.31 -14.23
N THR A 593 -6.74 17.20 -14.28
CA THR A 593 -8.07 16.96 -13.74
C THR A 593 -8.91 16.24 -14.78
N SER A 594 -9.48 15.08 -14.43
CA SER A 594 -10.25 14.24 -15.35
C SER A 594 -11.17 13.27 -14.62
N VAL A 595 -12.06 12.64 -15.36
CA VAL A 595 -12.84 11.49 -14.91
C VAL A 595 -12.45 10.28 -15.75
N VAL A 596 -11.91 9.26 -15.09
CA VAL A 596 -11.50 8.02 -15.75
C VAL A 596 -12.66 7.05 -15.75
N THR A 597 -13.19 6.73 -16.92
CA THR A 597 -14.32 5.80 -17.06
C THR A 597 -13.83 4.35 -17.10
N ALA A 598 -14.43 3.51 -16.27
CA ALA A 598 -14.20 2.07 -16.22
C ALA A 598 -15.53 1.31 -16.38
N LYS A 599 -15.63 0.42 -17.37
CA LYS A 599 -16.76 -0.49 -17.54
C LYS A 599 -16.33 -1.89 -17.17
N ILE A 600 -16.67 -2.33 -15.97
CA ILE A 600 -16.11 -3.53 -15.33
C ILE A 600 -17.13 -4.65 -15.44
N CYS A 601 -16.80 -5.67 -16.24
CA CYS A 601 -17.50 -6.95 -16.22
C CYS A 601 -16.81 -7.84 -15.16
N VAL A 602 -17.55 -8.27 -14.16
CA VAL A 602 -16.96 -9.11 -13.10
C VAL A 602 -16.80 -10.54 -13.57
N VAL A 603 -15.59 -10.97 -13.57
CA VAL A 603 -15.20 -12.36 -13.83
C VAL A 603 -14.78 -13.01 -12.54
N LYS A 604 -15.69 -13.75 -11.89
CA LYS A 604 -15.34 -14.52 -10.70
C LYS A 604 -14.58 -15.78 -11.12
N THR A 605 -13.31 -15.84 -10.81
CA THR A 605 -12.56 -17.08 -10.88
C THR A 605 -12.66 -17.78 -9.52
N ARG A 606 -13.18 -18.99 -9.48
CA ARG A 606 -12.87 -19.87 -8.36
C ARG A 606 -11.37 -20.13 -8.43
N ARG A 607 -10.62 -19.65 -7.45
CA ARG A 607 -9.21 -20.00 -7.32
C ARG A 607 -9.10 -21.53 -7.28
N LEU A 608 -8.04 -22.09 -7.86
CA LEU A 608 -7.68 -23.47 -7.64
C LEU A 608 -7.59 -23.71 -6.14
N GLY A 609 -8.51 -24.47 -5.58
CA GLY A 609 -8.82 -24.59 -4.14
C GLY A 609 -7.65 -24.92 -3.19
N LEU A 610 -6.49 -25.34 -3.72
CA LEU A 610 -5.25 -25.54 -2.95
C LEU A 610 -4.60 -24.24 -2.46
N PHE A 611 -4.89 -23.08 -3.09
CA PHE A 611 -4.26 -21.80 -2.77
C PHE A 611 -5.20 -20.81 -2.07
N GLU A 612 -6.49 -21.13 -1.97
CA GLU A 612 -7.46 -20.25 -1.31
C GLU A 612 -7.26 -20.15 0.20
N ASN A 613 -6.87 -21.25 0.83
CA ASN A 613 -6.71 -21.34 2.29
C ASN A 613 -5.26 -21.17 2.76
N TRP A 614 -4.29 -21.29 1.86
CA TRP A 614 -2.87 -21.18 2.20
C TRP A 614 -2.30 -19.90 1.59
N ASP A 615 -1.82 -19.02 2.46
CA ASP A 615 -1.01 -17.88 2.03
C ASP A 615 0.38 -18.35 1.66
N LEU A 616 0.51 -18.91 0.45
CA LEU A 616 1.78 -19.44 -0.02
C LEU A 616 2.84 -18.34 -0.13
N ALA A 617 2.42 -17.11 -0.52
CA ALA A 617 3.32 -15.97 -0.59
C ALA A 617 3.90 -15.63 0.77
N GLU A 618 3.04 -15.48 1.77
CA GLU A 618 3.44 -15.16 3.13
C GLU A 618 4.22 -16.30 3.78
N THR A 619 3.75 -17.54 3.63
CA THR A 619 4.42 -18.71 4.19
C THR A 619 5.81 -18.90 3.60
N SER A 620 5.97 -18.75 2.28
CA SER A 620 7.28 -18.86 1.63
C SER A 620 8.22 -17.74 2.07
N ALA A 621 7.72 -16.50 2.20
CA ALA A 621 8.51 -15.37 2.68
C ALA A 621 8.95 -15.55 4.13
N LEU A 622 8.05 -16.04 5.00
CA LEU A 622 8.38 -16.37 6.40
C LEU A 622 9.44 -17.46 6.48
N VAL A 623 9.33 -18.53 5.69
CA VAL A 623 10.33 -19.60 5.62
C VAL A 623 11.68 -19.04 5.18
N CYS A 624 11.71 -18.21 4.15
CA CYS A 624 12.94 -17.53 3.71
C CYS A 624 13.55 -16.67 4.82
N ALA A 625 12.71 -15.92 5.55
CA ALA A 625 13.13 -15.09 6.67
C ALA A 625 13.72 -15.95 7.82
N CYS A 626 13.00 -16.97 8.28
CA CYS A 626 13.44 -17.87 9.34
C CYS A 626 14.79 -18.53 9.00
N LEU A 627 14.91 -19.08 7.78
CA LEU A 627 16.15 -19.70 7.30
C LEU A 627 17.30 -18.69 7.28
N SER A 628 17.07 -17.51 6.71
CA SER A 628 18.10 -16.50 6.53
C SER A 628 18.63 -15.98 7.86
N TYR A 629 17.75 -15.64 8.78
CA TYR A 629 18.15 -15.09 10.07
C TYR A 629 18.72 -16.16 11.00
N ALA A 630 18.25 -17.43 10.93
CA ALA A 630 18.83 -18.54 11.68
C ALA A 630 20.28 -18.82 11.25
N VAL A 631 20.54 -18.90 9.94
CA VAL A 631 21.91 -19.09 9.40
C VAL A 631 22.82 -17.92 9.79
N TRP A 632 22.32 -16.70 9.72
CA TRP A 632 23.07 -15.51 10.08
C TRP A 632 23.42 -15.47 11.57
N ALA A 633 22.44 -15.72 12.45
CA ALA A 633 22.63 -15.76 13.90
C ALA A 633 23.63 -16.88 14.29
N PHE A 634 23.48 -18.08 13.70
CA PHE A 634 24.44 -19.16 13.89
C PHE A 634 25.86 -18.75 13.48
N GLY A 635 26.00 -18.05 12.35
CA GLY A 635 27.30 -17.52 11.90
C GLY A 635 27.92 -16.54 12.88
N LEU A 636 27.14 -15.66 13.50
CA LEU A 636 27.62 -14.71 14.51
C LEU A 636 28.10 -15.43 15.78
N VAL A 637 27.36 -16.44 16.24
CA VAL A 637 27.72 -17.27 17.38
C VAL A 637 28.96 -18.10 17.08
N TRP A 638 28.99 -18.80 15.95
CA TRP A 638 30.10 -19.64 15.53
C TRP A 638 31.42 -18.89 15.42
N THR A 639 31.41 -17.66 14.91
CA THR A 639 32.62 -16.82 14.81
C THR A 639 33.15 -16.36 16.16
N ARG A 640 32.31 -16.27 17.20
CA ARG A 640 32.72 -15.94 18.58
C ARG A 640 33.41 -17.12 19.30
N PHE A 641 32.98 -18.34 19.00
CA PHE A 641 33.51 -19.56 19.67
C PHE A 641 34.70 -20.16 18.94
N ARG A 642 34.98 -19.82 17.70
CA ARG A 642 36.18 -20.23 16.98
C ARG A 642 37.38 -19.42 17.53
N LYS A 643 38.14 -20.00 18.49
CA LYS A 643 39.44 -19.43 18.93
C LYS A 643 40.32 -19.24 17.69
N PRO A 644 41.06 -18.11 17.55
CA PRO A 644 42.09 -17.98 16.54
C PRO A 644 43.26 -18.94 16.94
N GLY A 645 43.44 -20.01 16.20
CA GLY A 645 44.58 -20.89 16.40
C GLY A 645 44.25 -22.37 16.44
N ARG A 646 43.78 -22.92 15.32
CA ARG A 646 44.06 -24.31 14.87
C ARG A 646 43.78 -24.34 13.39
N GLU A 647 44.81 -24.13 12.58
CA GLU A 647 44.77 -24.63 11.20
C GLU A 647 44.70 -26.17 11.27
N PRO A 648 43.85 -26.84 10.48
CA PRO A 648 44.04 -28.26 10.27
C PRO A 648 45.38 -28.44 9.56
N GLU A 649 46.32 -29.14 10.22
CA GLU A 649 47.49 -29.69 9.58
C GLU A 649 47.08 -30.29 8.24
N LYS A 650 47.74 -29.85 7.17
CA LYS A 650 47.70 -30.52 5.87
C LYS A 650 48.11 -31.95 6.11
N ALA A 651 47.15 -32.89 6.16
CA ALA A 651 47.45 -34.28 5.96
C ALA A 651 48.01 -34.39 4.53
N ALA A 652 49.33 -34.59 4.47
CA ALA A 652 50.03 -34.98 3.29
C ALA A 652 49.59 -36.41 2.93
N ALA A 653 48.98 -36.60 1.78
CA ALA A 653 49.14 -37.72 0.85
C ALA A 653 48.17 -37.44 -0.35
#